data_c94c6ab4ccaff3d9cabdad717f4adda7
#
_entry.id   c94c6ab4ccaff3d9cabdad717f4adda7
#
_cell.length_a   1.000
_cell.length_b   1.000
_cell.length_c   1.000
_cell.angle_alpha   90.00
_cell.angle_beta   90.00
_cell.angle_gamma   90.00
#
_symmetry.space_group_name_H-M   'P 1'
#
loop_
_entity.id
_entity.type
_entity.pdbx_description
1 polymer ?
#
loop_
_entity_poly.entity_id
_entity_poly.type
_entity_poly.pdbx_seq_one_letter_code
_entity_poly.pdbx_strand_id
1 'polypeptide(L)'
;MRKFSILLILTFVIFSLAIGREDPLKKRSEEFFFGKSTAAGVTSTIVDVNNITSWVSVVSSPGGLGWPPLIKNSWNGTFPRGSGVGMIYREGLMIGGLVDDGGSPTLRAQGVFYRTSMVPGRIITKGTAENRDDPAVKRVWRVRPDYRTADLKADAAEYFMKPLKDVTSADEEALRQQYENDWKDWPADKGAPWYTTTGPDAYKVKYGPGFDPNNPNHVPGIPGATQTVWAVANDLASDVGIQVFGSPPIGLELQLTEWAYSVSNPLNNIIFQQIRIIYKGTAAAKPDSKIDSVYIVKWADPDLGDYSDDLAGCDSVLGLGYVYNANTVDHEYQSIGLPAPAVGFDFLQGPARYTGNPNDSAVIGLEWRKGYKYWNENPLTTFVFFAAGTGISDPTNAPQWFNLMRGGLPRPEYPSFVPFWSAFTRDPNVYPTKYAVAGDPVTKTGWIDGREIPPGDRRIVNVTGPFQLKLTDGKPDTAEIVVALIGAMGVDNLSSILVLKYYDIYAQFAYDNLFVLPSPPPSPDVKVAALDRQVVLNWGWNQASVNAIENYNSAGFIFEGYNVYQLPSPTSSLSEAIKIATYDVVNEVTVILDRTIDPKTGALLQVPVQTGSNSGIRHYITLTTDYVRQRPLVNGQTYYYAVTAYAYNPDPLAPFRALESTPVVLAVTPQSP
;
A
#
# COMPACT_ATOMS: atom_id res chain seq x y z
N MET A 1 -65.04 0.39 -48.04
CA MET A 1 -64.49 -0.56 -47.04
C MET A 1 -63.01 -0.20 -46.83
N ARG A 2 -62.72 0.55 -45.78
CA ARG A 2 -61.34 1.00 -45.41
C ARG A 2 -60.76 0.00 -44.42
N LYS A 3 -59.66 -0.64 -44.77
CA LYS A 3 -58.84 -1.46 -43.84
C LYS A 3 -57.99 -0.55 -43.00
N PHE A 4 -58.22 -0.56 -41.70
CA PHE A 4 -57.27 0.02 -40.70
C PHE A 4 -56.18 -0.99 -40.41
N SER A 5 -54.96 -0.69 -40.74
CA SER A 5 -53.78 -1.41 -40.28
C SER A 5 -53.33 -0.81 -38.94
N ILE A 6 -53.43 -1.58 -37.86
CA ILE A 6 -52.88 -1.22 -36.57
C ILE A 6 -51.42 -1.60 -36.59
N LEU A 7 -50.55 -0.57 -36.55
CA LEU A 7 -49.12 -0.73 -36.37
C LEU A 7 -48.83 -0.92 -34.87
N LEU A 8 -48.53 -2.16 -34.49
CA LEU A 8 -48.11 -2.48 -33.12
C LEU A 8 -46.63 -2.08 -32.97
N ILE A 9 -46.36 -0.95 -32.31
CA ILE A 9 -44.99 -0.56 -31.91
C ILE A 9 -44.67 -1.38 -30.68
N LEU A 10 -43.85 -2.42 -30.87
CA LEU A 10 -43.26 -3.18 -29.79
C LEU A 10 -42.10 -2.35 -29.25
N THR A 11 -42.32 -1.58 -28.19
CA THR A 11 -41.27 -0.97 -27.41
C THR A 11 -40.55 -2.08 -26.61
N PHE A 12 -39.42 -2.54 -27.11
CA PHE A 12 -38.49 -3.34 -26.32
C PHE A 12 -37.91 -2.42 -25.25
N VAL A 13 -38.43 -2.47 -24.05
CA VAL A 13 -37.77 -1.98 -22.86
C VAL A 13 -36.67 -2.98 -22.58
N ILE A 14 -35.43 -2.64 -22.97
CA ILE A 14 -34.24 -3.35 -22.54
C ILE A 14 -34.09 -3.00 -21.05
N PHE A 15 -34.60 -3.87 -20.19
CA PHE A 15 -34.17 -3.93 -18.81
C PHE A 15 -32.70 -4.43 -18.83
N SER A 16 -31.77 -3.52 -18.92
CA SER A 16 -30.41 -3.82 -18.50
C SER A 16 -30.49 -4.08 -16.99
N LEU A 17 -30.46 -5.32 -16.60
CA LEU A 17 -30.18 -5.75 -15.25
C LEU A 17 -28.70 -5.37 -14.99
N ALA A 18 -28.46 -4.12 -14.63
CA ALA A 18 -27.25 -3.70 -13.92
C ALA A 18 -27.32 -4.36 -12.54
N ILE A 19 -26.93 -5.62 -12.47
CA ILE A 19 -26.76 -6.34 -11.21
C ILE A 19 -25.52 -5.74 -10.58
N GLY A 20 -25.72 -4.86 -9.60
CA GLY A 20 -24.69 -4.45 -8.68
C GLY A 20 -24.47 -2.97 -8.46
N ARG A 21 -25.05 -2.07 -9.25
CA ARG A 21 -24.88 -0.64 -9.00
C ARG A 21 -26.20 -0.03 -8.50
N GLU A 22 -26.26 0.21 -7.20
CA GLU A 22 -27.28 1.09 -6.61
C GLU A 22 -26.80 2.53 -6.80
N ASP A 23 -27.67 3.39 -7.34
CA ASP A 23 -27.41 4.82 -7.45
C ASP A 23 -27.00 5.39 -6.07
N PRO A 24 -25.78 5.91 -5.93
CA PRO A 24 -25.24 6.39 -4.66
C PRO A 24 -26.09 7.50 -4.02
N LEU A 25 -26.89 8.19 -4.84
CA LEU A 25 -27.71 9.32 -4.38
C LEU A 25 -29.08 8.88 -3.83
N LYS A 26 -29.53 7.63 -4.03
CA LYS A 26 -30.88 7.18 -3.69
C LYS A 26 -31.07 6.41 -2.39
N LYS A 27 -30.01 5.90 -1.73
CA LYS A 27 -30.12 5.22 -0.42
C LYS A 27 -29.33 5.92 0.67
N ARG A 28 -29.84 7.06 1.12
CA ARG A 28 -29.52 7.57 2.44
C ARG A 28 -30.42 6.88 3.46
N SER A 29 -29.99 5.78 4.06
CA SER A 29 -30.51 5.37 5.35
C SER A 29 -29.48 5.70 6.41
N GLU A 30 -29.78 6.66 7.25
CA GLU A 30 -28.95 7.11 8.39
C GLU A 30 -28.71 6.01 9.44
N GLU A 31 -29.33 4.86 9.29
CA GLU A 31 -29.25 3.74 10.24
C GLU A 31 -27.97 2.87 10.11
N PHE A 32 -27.12 3.06 9.08
CA PHE A 32 -25.89 2.28 8.89
C PHE A 32 -24.68 2.89 9.60
N PHE A 33 -24.84 4.08 10.12
CA PHE A 33 -23.77 4.92 10.54
C PHE A 33 -23.43 4.75 11.97
N PHE A 34 -22.86 4.27 12.63
CA PHE A 34 -22.50 4.31 14.05
C PHE A 34 -23.55 3.60 14.91
N GLY A 35 -23.45 2.29 14.98
CA GLY A 35 -23.83 1.69 16.23
C GLY A 35 -23.20 2.59 17.31
N LYS A 36 -24.04 3.27 18.11
CA LYS A 36 -23.58 4.07 19.25
C LYS A 36 -22.45 3.31 19.89
N SER A 37 -21.27 3.94 20.03
CA SER A 37 -20.13 3.41 20.74
C SER A 37 -20.61 2.85 22.09
N THR A 38 -21.04 1.63 22.06
CA THR A 38 -21.12 0.80 23.25
C THR A 38 -19.75 0.17 23.41
N ALA A 39 -19.40 -0.29 24.60
CA ALA A 39 -18.12 -0.95 24.90
C ALA A 39 -17.78 -2.17 24.04
N ALA A 40 -18.54 -2.46 22.99
CA ALA A 40 -18.48 -3.62 22.10
C ALA A 40 -17.62 -3.44 20.83
N GLY A 41 -16.96 -2.28 20.62
CA GLY A 41 -16.13 -2.01 19.44
C GLY A 41 -16.92 -1.62 18.19
N VAL A 42 -16.20 -1.30 17.11
CA VAL A 42 -16.78 -0.85 15.84
C VAL A 42 -16.66 -1.91 14.77
N THR A 43 -17.66 -2.02 13.91
CA THR A 43 -17.73 -3.01 12.82
C THR A 43 -17.07 -2.52 11.54
N SER A 44 -16.78 -1.23 11.45
CA SER A 44 -16.14 -0.59 10.29
C SER A 44 -15.22 0.52 10.77
N THR A 45 -14.08 0.68 10.12
CA THR A 45 -13.12 1.76 10.39
C THR A 45 -12.41 2.18 9.11
N ILE A 46 -11.54 3.18 9.18
CA ILE A 46 -10.88 3.79 8.03
C ILE A 46 -9.38 3.90 8.27
N VAL A 47 -8.56 3.63 7.24
CA VAL A 47 -7.19 4.12 7.14
C VAL A 47 -7.25 5.51 6.52
N ASP A 48 -6.76 6.54 7.22
CA ASP A 48 -6.98 7.94 6.87
C ASP A 48 -5.83 8.89 7.25
N VAL A 49 -4.62 8.37 7.46
CA VAL A 49 -3.48 9.19 7.93
C VAL A 49 -2.58 9.71 6.82
N ASN A 50 -2.74 9.21 5.59
CA ASN A 50 -1.97 9.65 4.42
C ASN A 50 -2.87 10.22 3.31
N ASN A 51 -2.41 10.31 2.07
CA ASN A 51 -3.19 10.85 0.96
C ASN A 51 -4.31 9.93 0.45
N ILE A 52 -4.38 8.68 0.91
CA ILE A 52 -5.45 7.75 0.56
C ILE A 52 -6.33 7.54 1.79
N THR A 53 -7.64 7.53 1.60
CA THR A 53 -8.55 6.97 2.59
C THR A 53 -9.02 5.60 2.13
N SER A 54 -9.10 4.62 3.03
CA SER A 54 -9.63 3.28 2.75
C SER A 54 -10.44 2.76 3.92
N TRP A 55 -11.66 2.30 3.64
CA TRP A 55 -12.54 1.75 4.66
C TRP A 55 -12.39 0.23 4.79
N VAL A 56 -12.33 -0.26 6.02
CA VAL A 56 -12.31 -1.67 6.37
C VAL A 56 -13.53 -2.02 7.20
N SER A 57 -14.23 -3.11 6.88
CA SER A 57 -15.43 -3.54 7.59
C SER A 57 -15.47 -5.06 7.76
N VAL A 58 -15.98 -5.52 8.90
CA VAL A 58 -16.31 -6.93 9.15
C VAL A 58 -17.79 -7.24 8.92
N VAL A 59 -18.56 -6.27 8.41
CA VAL A 59 -19.98 -6.47 8.06
C VAL A 59 -20.23 -5.97 6.64
N SER A 60 -20.78 -6.84 5.80
CA SER A 60 -21.47 -6.45 4.59
C SER A 60 -22.91 -6.95 4.68
N SER A 61 -23.86 -6.31 4.01
CA SER A 61 -25.22 -6.82 3.93
C SER A 61 -25.28 -7.99 2.93
N PRO A 62 -25.79 -9.18 3.33
CA PRO A 62 -26.29 -9.57 4.64
C PRO A 62 -25.30 -10.39 5.48
N GLY A 63 -24.39 -9.71 6.22
CA GLY A 63 -23.79 -10.35 7.38
C GLY A 63 -22.43 -11.00 7.25
N GLY A 64 -21.55 -10.57 6.33
CA GLY A 64 -20.18 -11.07 6.23
C GLY A 64 -19.12 -9.98 6.26
N LEU A 65 -17.84 -10.36 6.17
CA LEU A 65 -16.75 -9.44 5.98
C LEU A 65 -17.00 -8.67 4.67
N GLY A 66 -17.32 -7.41 4.79
CA GLY A 66 -17.46 -6.50 3.65
C GLY A 66 -16.16 -5.73 3.49
N TRP A 67 -15.54 -5.93 2.38
CA TRP A 67 -14.37 -5.17 2.02
C TRP A 67 -14.64 -4.52 0.68
N PRO A 68 -14.83 -3.30 0.72
CA PRO A 68 -15.21 -2.33 1.72
C PRO A 68 -16.72 -2.19 1.92
N PRO A 69 -17.19 -1.55 2.97
CA PRO A 69 -18.61 -1.29 3.13
C PRO A 69 -19.08 -0.25 2.12
N LEU A 70 -20.34 -0.33 1.71
CA LEU A 70 -21.02 0.80 1.11
C LEU A 70 -21.24 1.86 2.19
N ILE A 71 -20.37 2.85 2.25
CA ILE A 71 -20.51 3.99 3.12
C ILE A 71 -20.94 5.19 2.28
N LYS A 72 -21.35 6.25 2.95
CA LYS A 72 -21.79 7.50 2.36
C LYS A 72 -20.97 7.86 1.13
N ASN A 73 -21.62 7.98 -0.03
CA ASN A 73 -21.09 8.17 -1.36
C ASN A 73 -20.57 6.89 -2.06
N SER A 74 -20.74 5.71 -1.46
CA SER A 74 -20.41 4.40 -2.03
C SER A 74 -18.93 4.12 -2.35
N TRP A 75 -18.03 5.00 -1.95
CA TRP A 75 -16.60 4.81 -2.19
C TRP A 75 -15.93 4.08 -1.02
N ASN A 76 -15.16 3.06 -1.34
CA ASN A 76 -14.24 2.48 -0.36
C ASN A 76 -13.09 3.39 -0.07
N GLY A 77 -12.46 3.88 -1.13
CA GLY A 77 -11.29 4.72 -1.03
C GLY A 77 -11.43 6.01 -1.81
N THR A 78 -10.89 7.09 -1.26
CA THR A 78 -10.80 8.39 -1.93
C THR A 78 -9.34 8.81 -2.08
N PHE A 79 -9.04 9.58 -3.12
CA PHE A 79 -7.71 10.10 -3.38
C PHE A 79 -7.82 11.43 -4.18
N PRO A 80 -7.07 12.49 -3.83
CA PRO A 80 -6.35 12.62 -2.56
C PRO A 80 -7.31 12.68 -1.37
N ARG A 81 -6.81 12.40 -0.17
CA ARG A 81 -7.57 12.54 1.08
C ARG A 81 -8.23 13.92 1.16
N GLY A 82 -9.46 13.98 1.59
CA GLY A 82 -10.24 15.23 1.70
C GLY A 82 -10.83 15.75 0.39
N SER A 83 -10.52 15.14 -0.76
CA SER A 83 -11.11 15.52 -2.06
C SER A 83 -12.59 15.16 -2.14
N GLY A 84 -13.01 14.08 -1.49
CA GLY A 84 -14.33 13.48 -1.61
C GLY A 84 -14.55 12.77 -2.94
N VAL A 85 -13.53 12.67 -3.80
CA VAL A 85 -13.60 11.97 -5.10
C VAL A 85 -13.16 10.52 -4.93
N GLY A 86 -13.91 9.60 -5.52
CA GLY A 86 -13.65 8.18 -5.47
C GLY A 86 -12.42 7.77 -6.26
N MET A 87 -11.69 6.81 -5.73
CA MET A 87 -10.60 6.11 -6.39
C MET A 87 -10.86 4.61 -6.44
N ILE A 88 -11.43 4.06 -5.38
CA ILE A 88 -11.82 2.66 -5.27
C ILE A 88 -13.30 2.59 -4.88
N TYR A 89 -14.11 2.00 -5.75
CA TYR A 89 -15.50 1.68 -5.40
C TYR A 89 -15.55 0.47 -4.46
N ARG A 90 -14.88 -0.61 -4.86
CA ARG A 90 -14.78 -1.85 -4.07
C ARG A 90 -13.46 -2.56 -4.31
N GLU A 91 -13.06 -3.32 -3.32
CA GLU A 91 -11.93 -4.24 -3.42
C GLU A 91 -12.19 -5.51 -2.60
N GLY A 92 -11.38 -6.53 -2.78
CA GLY A 92 -11.54 -7.75 -1.99
C GLY A 92 -10.51 -8.82 -2.32
N LEU A 93 -10.74 -9.97 -1.72
CA LEU A 93 -9.87 -11.14 -1.83
C LEU A 93 -10.69 -12.36 -2.22
N MET A 94 -10.24 -13.13 -3.22
CA MET A 94 -10.80 -14.44 -3.55
C MET A 94 -9.71 -15.51 -3.43
N ILE A 95 -10.08 -16.66 -2.91
CA ILE A 95 -9.18 -17.80 -2.75
C ILE A 95 -9.86 -19.02 -3.33
N GLY A 96 -9.17 -19.75 -4.19
CA GLY A 96 -9.71 -20.97 -4.79
C GLY A 96 -8.65 -22.04 -4.99
N GLY A 97 -9.11 -23.30 -5.05
CA GLY A 97 -8.23 -24.44 -5.23
C GLY A 97 -9.00 -25.77 -5.22
N LEU A 98 -8.26 -26.86 -5.33
CA LEU A 98 -8.77 -28.24 -5.31
C LEU A 98 -8.63 -28.79 -3.90
N VAL A 99 -9.72 -28.83 -3.14
CA VAL A 99 -9.76 -29.24 -1.74
C VAL A 99 -9.90 -30.75 -1.63
N ASP A 100 -8.93 -31.40 -0.99
CA ASP A 100 -8.90 -32.81 -0.67
C ASP A 100 -9.11 -33.01 0.85
N ASP A 101 -10.35 -33.27 1.23
CA ASP A 101 -10.76 -33.60 2.60
C ASP A 101 -10.68 -35.13 2.87
N GLY A 102 -9.92 -35.86 2.03
CA GLY A 102 -9.76 -37.32 2.11
C GLY A 102 -10.80 -38.09 1.30
N GLY A 103 -11.34 -37.46 0.25
CA GLY A 103 -12.14 -38.03 -0.83
C GLY A 103 -11.59 -37.65 -2.19
N SER A 104 -12.41 -37.56 -3.22
CA SER A 104 -12.01 -36.97 -4.50
C SER A 104 -11.88 -35.45 -4.31
N PRO A 105 -10.80 -34.82 -4.79
CA PRO A 105 -10.64 -33.37 -4.69
C PRO A 105 -11.79 -32.63 -5.35
N THR A 106 -12.30 -31.61 -4.68
CA THR A 106 -13.38 -30.77 -5.17
C THR A 106 -12.91 -29.31 -5.34
N LEU A 107 -13.31 -28.69 -6.45
CA LEU A 107 -13.05 -27.28 -6.66
C LEU A 107 -13.88 -26.45 -5.67
N ARG A 108 -13.23 -25.61 -4.89
CA ARG A 108 -13.85 -24.64 -4.01
C ARG A 108 -13.23 -23.27 -4.19
N ALA A 109 -14.04 -22.21 -4.07
CA ALA A 109 -13.59 -20.84 -4.00
C ALA A 109 -14.43 -20.05 -2.99
N GLN A 110 -13.75 -19.29 -2.15
CA GLN A 110 -14.35 -18.47 -1.09
C GLN A 110 -13.69 -17.10 -1.08
N GLY A 111 -14.36 -16.09 -0.54
CA GLY A 111 -13.75 -14.78 -0.41
C GLY A 111 -14.75 -13.64 -0.34
N VAL A 112 -14.26 -12.45 -0.73
CA VAL A 112 -14.96 -11.19 -0.71
C VAL A 112 -14.97 -10.62 -2.13
N PHE A 113 -16.16 -10.45 -2.68
CA PHE A 113 -16.43 -9.76 -3.93
C PHE A 113 -17.50 -8.69 -3.65
N TYR A 114 -18.43 -8.37 -4.54
CA TYR A 114 -19.61 -7.55 -4.18
C TYR A 114 -20.50 -8.25 -3.14
N ARG A 115 -20.35 -9.54 -3.04
CA ARG A 115 -20.90 -10.40 -1.99
C ARG A 115 -19.73 -11.07 -1.27
N THR A 116 -19.94 -11.52 -0.05
CA THR A 116 -18.90 -12.19 0.72
C THR A 116 -19.35 -13.53 1.27
N SER A 117 -18.47 -14.52 1.22
CA SER A 117 -18.63 -15.79 1.94
C SER A 117 -17.85 -15.80 3.27
N MET A 118 -17.11 -14.75 3.55
CA MET A 118 -16.34 -14.61 4.79
C MET A 118 -17.20 -13.97 5.88
N VAL A 119 -17.16 -14.54 7.09
CA VAL A 119 -17.86 -14.03 8.27
C VAL A 119 -16.88 -13.65 9.37
N PRO A 120 -17.23 -12.72 10.29
CA PRO A 120 -16.35 -12.31 11.38
C PRO A 120 -15.91 -13.47 12.27
N GLY A 121 -14.69 -13.39 12.81
CA GLY A 121 -14.16 -14.28 13.81
C GLY A 121 -13.15 -15.31 13.32
N ARG A 122 -12.46 -15.92 14.28
CA ARG A 122 -11.45 -16.96 14.03
C ARG A 122 -12.10 -18.34 13.90
N ILE A 123 -11.36 -19.27 13.31
CA ILE A 123 -11.60 -20.70 13.48
C ILE A 123 -10.86 -21.15 14.77
N ILE A 124 -11.62 -21.48 15.81
CA ILE A 124 -11.07 -21.89 17.13
C ILE A 124 -10.49 -23.30 17.07
N THR A 125 -11.27 -24.21 16.49
CA THR A 125 -10.85 -25.59 16.23
C THR A 125 -11.35 -26.00 14.84
N LYS A 126 -10.82 -27.07 14.31
CA LYS A 126 -11.23 -27.62 13.02
C LYS A 126 -12.77 -27.68 12.88
N GLY A 127 -13.31 -26.93 11.90
CA GLY A 127 -14.74 -26.86 11.63
C GLY A 127 -15.58 -26.04 12.63
N THR A 128 -14.97 -25.35 13.60
CA THR A 128 -15.68 -24.54 14.60
C THR A 128 -15.09 -23.12 14.66
N ALA A 129 -15.92 -22.12 14.38
CA ALA A 129 -15.56 -20.72 14.45
C ALA A 129 -16.08 -20.02 15.72
N GLU A 130 -15.55 -18.85 16.01
CA GLU A 130 -16.14 -17.91 16.97
C GLU A 130 -17.56 -17.54 16.55
N ASN A 131 -18.39 -17.12 17.51
CA ASN A 131 -19.75 -16.66 17.20
C ASN A 131 -19.71 -15.34 16.44
N ARG A 132 -20.06 -15.36 15.16
CA ARG A 132 -20.07 -14.20 14.26
C ARG A 132 -21.00 -13.06 14.67
N ASP A 133 -21.97 -13.33 15.53
CA ASP A 133 -22.95 -12.34 16.03
C ASP A 133 -22.52 -11.71 17.36
N ASP A 134 -21.46 -12.23 18.00
CA ASP A 134 -20.91 -11.62 19.20
C ASP A 134 -20.24 -10.28 18.86
N PRO A 135 -20.67 -9.18 19.48
CA PRO A 135 -20.06 -7.86 19.28
C PRO A 135 -18.54 -7.80 19.54
N ALA A 136 -18.02 -8.65 20.40
CA ALA A 136 -16.57 -8.73 20.66
C ALA A 136 -15.80 -9.43 19.54
N VAL A 137 -16.50 -10.20 18.69
CA VAL A 137 -15.95 -10.90 17.51
C VAL A 137 -16.18 -10.07 16.24
N LYS A 138 -17.36 -9.50 16.12
CA LYS A 138 -17.79 -8.66 15.00
C LYS A 138 -17.20 -7.25 15.12
N ARG A 139 -15.87 -7.14 15.00
CA ARG A 139 -15.12 -5.93 15.31
C ARG A 139 -13.92 -5.76 14.37
N VAL A 140 -13.57 -4.49 14.08
CA VAL A 140 -12.31 -4.05 13.49
C VAL A 140 -11.57 -3.21 14.53
N TRP A 141 -10.26 -3.37 14.61
CA TRP A 141 -9.41 -2.60 15.51
C TRP A 141 -8.55 -1.62 14.73
N ARG A 142 -8.40 -0.41 15.25
CA ARG A 142 -7.58 0.64 14.67
C ARG A 142 -6.71 1.30 15.73
N VAL A 143 -5.40 1.32 15.51
CA VAL A 143 -4.43 1.92 16.43
C VAL A 143 -3.54 2.94 15.73
N ARG A 144 -3.11 3.91 16.51
CA ARG A 144 -2.19 4.97 16.12
C ARG A 144 -1.28 5.27 17.32
N PRO A 145 0.07 5.10 17.22
CA PRO A 145 0.97 5.22 18.37
C PRO A 145 0.95 6.57 19.06
N ASP A 146 0.72 7.66 18.32
CA ASP A 146 0.71 9.04 18.81
C ASP A 146 -0.70 9.57 19.17
N TYR A 147 -1.73 8.71 19.21
CA TYR A 147 -3.13 9.12 19.35
C TYR A 147 -3.40 10.05 20.54
N ARG A 148 -2.59 9.96 21.63
CA ARG A 148 -2.77 10.79 22.83
C ARG A 148 -2.41 12.25 22.59
N THR A 149 -1.49 12.55 21.67
CA THR A 149 -0.93 13.89 21.44
C THR A 149 -1.17 14.42 20.04
N ALA A 150 -1.57 13.58 19.08
CA ALA A 150 -1.84 13.98 17.71
C ALA A 150 -3.02 14.95 17.61
N ASP A 151 -2.95 15.86 16.66
CA ASP A 151 -4.12 16.59 16.14
C ASP A 151 -4.96 15.59 15.33
N LEU A 152 -6.16 15.28 15.82
CA LEU A 152 -7.07 14.31 15.21
C LEU A 152 -8.20 14.97 14.42
N LYS A 153 -8.16 16.28 14.20
CA LYS A 153 -9.25 17.00 13.55
C LYS A 153 -9.52 16.50 12.13
N ALA A 154 -8.45 16.30 11.35
CA ALA A 154 -8.57 15.80 9.99
C ALA A 154 -9.02 14.32 9.95
N ASP A 155 -8.51 13.49 10.86
CA ASP A 155 -8.93 12.10 11.02
C ASP A 155 -10.41 11.99 11.43
N ALA A 156 -10.85 12.89 12.33
CA ALA A 156 -12.25 12.95 12.74
C ALA A 156 -13.17 13.42 11.59
N ALA A 157 -12.71 14.31 10.73
CA ALA A 157 -13.45 14.73 9.54
C ALA A 157 -13.75 13.53 8.63
N GLU A 158 -12.73 12.74 8.31
CA GLU A 158 -12.84 11.53 7.47
C GLU A 158 -13.69 10.46 8.17
N TYR A 159 -13.35 10.12 9.41
CA TYR A 159 -14.02 9.06 10.16
C TYR A 159 -15.51 9.33 10.40
N PHE A 160 -15.87 10.55 10.80
CA PHE A 160 -17.27 10.96 11.02
C PHE A 160 -17.94 11.50 9.74
N MET A 161 -17.23 11.52 8.61
CA MET A 161 -17.70 12.04 7.33
C MET A 161 -18.32 13.43 7.46
N LYS A 162 -17.59 14.32 8.16
CA LYS A 162 -17.96 15.71 8.36
C LYS A 162 -17.03 16.62 7.57
N PRO A 163 -17.51 17.75 7.04
CA PRO A 163 -16.60 18.80 6.59
C PRO A 163 -15.64 19.21 7.71
N LEU A 164 -14.38 19.43 7.37
CA LEU A 164 -13.33 19.76 8.36
C LEU A 164 -13.69 20.95 9.27
N LYS A 165 -14.41 21.94 8.72
CA LYS A 165 -14.90 23.12 9.47
C LYS A 165 -15.97 22.78 10.53
N ASP A 166 -16.67 21.65 10.37
CA ASP A 166 -17.80 21.24 11.21
C ASP A 166 -17.36 20.19 12.27
N VAL A 167 -16.06 19.82 12.28
CA VAL A 167 -15.48 18.94 13.29
C VAL A 167 -15.32 19.71 14.59
N THR A 168 -15.85 19.14 15.67
CA THR A 168 -15.79 19.69 17.02
C THR A 168 -14.73 19.01 17.87
N SER A 169 -14.31 19.65 18.97
CA SER A 169 -13.42 19.01 19.96
C SER A 169 -14.04 17.74 20.56
N ALA A 170 -15.36 17.63 20.60
CA ALA A 170 -16.04 16.41 21.05
C ALA A 170 -15.89 15.27 20.04
N ASP A 171 -15.85 15.55 18.75
CA ASP A 171 -15.57 14.54 17.70
C ASP A 171 -14.12 14.04 17.82
N GLU A 172 -13.16 14.94 18.01
CA GLU A 172 -11.75 14.56 18.20
C GLU A 172 -11.57 13.70 19.47
N GLU A 173 -12.23 14.07 20.58
CA GLU A 173 -12.17 13.30 21.82
C GLU A 173 -12.86 11.94 21.69
N ALA A 174 -13.98 11.85 20.98
CA ALA A 174 -14.65 10.59 20.71
C ALA A 174 -13.77 9.65 19.88
N LEU A 175 -13.05 10.19 18.89
CA LEU A 175 -12.09 9.42 18.09
C LEU A 175 -10.87 8.99 18.93
N ARG A 176 -10.34 9.87 19.78
CA ARG A 176 -9.24 9.59 20.71
C ARG A 176 -9.61 8.45 21.66
N GLN A 177 -10.83 8.50 22.21
CA GLN A 177 -11.35 7.44 23.08
C GLN A 177 -11.47 6.10 22.35
N GLN A 178 -11.81 6.11 21.06
CA GLN A 178 -11.82 4.87 20.25
C GLN A 178 -10.42 4.30 20.09
N TYR A 179 -9.41 5.12 19.76
CA TYR A 179 -8.02 4.65 19.72
C TYR A 179 -7.56 4.08 21.07
N GLU A 180 -7.93 4.72 22.19
CA GLU A 180 -7.61 4.23 23.54
C GLU A 180 -8.24 2.85 23.80
N ASN A 181 -9.50 2.65 23.38
CA ASN A 181 -10.21 1.39 23.56
C ASN A 181 -9.58 0.30 22.70
N ASP A 182 -9.29 0.59 21.42
CA ASP A 182 -8.67 -0.36 20.50
C ASP A 182 -7.23 -0.70 20.92
N TRP A 183 -6.50 0.24 21.53
CA TRP A 183 -5.18 0.01 22.11
C TRP A 183 -5.24 -0.99 23.29
N LYS A 184 -6.18 -0.77 24.22
CA LYS A 184 -6.34 -1.64 25.39
C LYS A 184 -6.79 -3.04 25.02
N ASP A 185 -7.67 -3.14 24.04
CA ASP A 185 -8.28 -4.39 23.60
C ASP A 185 -7.59 -4.98 22.36
N TRP A 186 -6.36 -4.55 22.05
CA TRP A 186 -5.66 -5.05 20.87
C TRP A 186 -5.53 -6.56 20.87
N PRO A 187 -6.02 -7.29 19.85
CA PRO A 187 -6.18 -8.73 19.90
C PRO A 187 -4.90 -9.47 19.47
N ALA A 188 -3.78 -9.19 20.12
CA ALA A 188 -2.50 -9.82 19.84
C ALA A 188 -2.55 -11.34 19.99
N ASP A 189 -3.27 -11.83 20.98
CA ASP A 189 -3.52 -13.27 21.22
C ASP A 189 -4.32 -13.92 20.07
N LYS A 190 -5.02 -13.12 19.28
CA LYS A 190 -5.77 -13.57 18.09
C LYS A 190 -4.97 -13.48 16.79
N GLY A 191 -3.76 -12.93 16.83
CA GLY A 191 -2.86 -12.83 15.68
C GLY A 191 -2.65 -11.41 15.16
N ALA A 192 -3.17 -10.37 15.84
CA ALA A 192 -2.86 -8.99 15.50
C ALA A 192 -1.38 -8.67 15.78
N PRO A 193 -0.70 -7.91 14.91
CA PRO A 193 0.72 -7.59 15.06
C PRO A 193 0.96 -6.59 16.20
N TRP A 194 2.11 -6.73 16.85
CA TRP A 194 2.60 -5.80 17.85
C TRP A 194 4.12 -5.85 17.94
N TYR A 195 4.75 -4.90 18.60
CA TYR A 195 6.20 -4.87 18.78
C TYR A 195 6.61 -4.28 20.13
N THR A 196 7.90 -4.39 20.45
CA THR A 196 8.50 -3.72 21.62
C THR A 196 9.49 -2.65 21.16
N THR A 197 9.58 -1.57 21.91
CA THR A 197 10.52 -0.46 21.63
C THR A 197 11.90 -0.68 22.26
N THR A 198 12.05 -1.70 23.10
CA THR A 198 13.30 -1.99 23.82
C THR A 198 13.67 -3.48 23.74
N GLY A 199 14.94 -3.78 24.04
CA GLY A 199 15.46 -5.14 24.03
C GLY A 199 16.04 -5.57 22.69
N PRO A 200 16.53 -6.81 22.56
CA PRO A 200 17.21 -7.32 21.36
C PRO A 200 16.26 -7.48 20.15
N ASP A 201 14.96 -7.57 20.40
CA ASP A 201 13.92 -7.66 19.35
C ASP A 201 13.11 -6.37 19.24
N ALA A 202 13.71 -5.22 19.63
CA ALA A 202 13.07 -3.93 19.45
C ALA A 202 12.73 -3.67 17.98
N TYR A 203 11.51 -3.16 17.75
CA TYR A 203 10.96 -2.86 16.42
C TYR A 203 10.82 -4.06 15.47
N LYS A 204 10.90 -5.30 15.97
CA LYS A 204 10.49 -6.48 15.20
C LYS A 204 9.02 -6.78 15.44
N VAL A 205 8.31 -7.11 14.35
CA VAL A 205 6.89 -7.48 14.42
C VAL A 205 6.72 -8.82 15.14
N LYS A 206 5.78 -8.88 16.07
CA LYS A 206 5.41 -10.08 16.82
C LYS A 206 3.93 -10.40 16.58
N TYR A 207 3.60 -11.67 16.59
CA TYR A 207 2.24 -12.18 16.53
C TYR A 207 1.99 -13.13 17.70
N GLY A 208 0.77 -13.13 18.22
CA GLY A 208 0.39 -13.99 19.33
C GLY A 208 0.54 -13.34 20.71
N PRO A 209 0.42 -14.13 21.79
CA PRO A 209 0.33 -13.62 23.14
C PRO A 209 1.62 -12.92 23.61
N GLY A 210 1.48 -12.09 24.66
CA GLY A 210 2.60 -11.35 25.27
C GLY A 210 2.48 -9.84 25.18
N PHE A 211 1.54 -9.31 24.40
CA PHE A 211 1.18 -7.89 24.42
C PHE A 211 0.56 -7.51 25.77
N ASP A 212 1.05 -6.44 26.37
CA ASP A 212 0.48 -5.82 27.58
C ASP A 212 0.23 -4.34 27.29
N PRO A 213 -1.04 -3.89 27.23
CA PRO A 213 -1.37 -2.50 26.93
C PRO A 213 -0.89 -1.50 27.98
N ASN A 214 -0.54 -1.97 29.21
CA ASN A 214 -0.01 -1.14 30.28
C ASN A 214 1.52 -1.04 30.26
N ASN A 215 2.21 -1.85 29.45
CA ASN A 215 3.64 -1.75 29.29
C ASN A 215 3.98 -0.64 28.28
N PRO A 216 4.67 0.44 28.68
CA PRO A 216 4.96 1.57 27.77
C PRO A 216 5.89 1.21 26.60
N ASN A 217 6.54 0.05 26.68
CA ASN A 217 7.40 -0.45 25.61
C ASN A 217 6.67 -1.38 24.63
N HIS A 218 5.42 -1.77 24.90
CA HIS A 218 4.61 -2.56 23.99
C HIS A 218 3.71 -1.66 23.15
N VAL A 219 3.84 -1.80 21.85
CA VAL A 219 3.09 -0.98 20.88
C VAL A 219 2.31 -1.90 19.95
N PRO A 220 0.98 -1.74 19.84
CA PRO A 220 0.18 -2.48 18.89
C PRO A 220 0.38 -1.97 17.46
N GLY A 221 0.32 -2.86 16.47
CA GLY A 221 0.45 -2.54 15.05
C GLY A 221 1.85 -2.79 14.49
N ILE A 222 2.14 -2.14 13.38
CA ILE A 222 3.38 -2.29 12.60
C ILE A 222 4.41 -1.22 13.02
N PRO A 223 5.68 -1.58 13.24
CA PRO A 223 6.72 -0.62 13.61
C PRO A 223 6.85 0.53 12.59
N GLY A 224 6.88 1.76 13.08
CA GLY A 224 7.01 2.96 12.25
C GLY A 224 5.73 3.38 11.51
N ALA A 225 4.70 2.54 11.45
CA ALA A 225 3.44 2.92 10.84
C ALA A 225 2.75 4.04 11.65
N THR A 226 2.18 5.01 10.94
CA THR A 226 1.39 6.07 11.58
C THR A 226 0.05 5.53 12.06
N GLN A 227 -0.53 4.58 11.33
CA GLN A 227 -1.79 3.94 11.67
C GLN A 227 -1.76 2.48 11.25
N THR A 228 -2.35 1.59 12.06
CA THR A 228 -2.56 0.17 11.74
C THR A 228 -4.01 -0.22 12.02
N VAL A 229 -4.61 -0.95 11.09
CA VAL A 229 -5.94 -1.55 11.20
C VAL A 229 -5.79 -3.07 11.16
N TRP A 230 -6.57 -3.80 11.97
CA TRP A 230 -6.60 -5.25 11.98
C TRP A 230 -8.01 -5.81 12.04
N ALA A 231 -8.23 -6.91 11.29
CA ALA A 231 -9.49 -7.64 11.27
C ALA A 231 -9.26 -9.13 11.03
N VAL A 232 -10.22 -9.97 11.44
CA VAL A 232 -10.20 -11.42 11.20
C VAL A 232 -11.56 -11.94 10.78
N ALA A 233 -11.55 -12.88 9.81
CA ALA A 233 -12.75 -13.53 9.30
C ALA A 233 -12.46 -14.99 8.94
N ASN A 234 -13.54 -15.77 8.68
CA ASN A 234 -13.46 -17.16 8.25
C ASN A 234 -14.57 -17.52 7.26
N ASP A 235 -14.40 -18.64 6.56
CA ASP A 235 -15.34 -19.14 5.55
C ASP A 235 -16.24 -20.29 6.02
N LEU A 236 -16.29 -20.61 7.31
CA LEU A 236 -17.03 -21.80 7.80
C LEU A 236 -18.56 -21.67 7.74
N ALA A 237 -19.10 -20.49 7.47
CA ALA A 237 -20.53 -20.26 7.30
C ALA A 237 -21.05 -20.83 5.96
N SER A 238 -21.37 -22.10 5.92
CA SER A 238 -21.80 -22.81 4.70
C SER A 238 -23.09 -22.23 4.10
N ASP A 239 -23.99 -21.70 4.92
CA ASP A 239 -25.19 -21.00 4.50
C ASP A 239 -24.88 -19.78 3.62
N VAL A 240 -23.77 -19.09 3.90
CA VAL A 240 -23.33 -17.93 3.15
C VAL A 240 -22.52 -18.32 1.92
N GLY A 241 -21.52 -19.18 2.07
CA GLY A 241 -20.61 -19.56 0.98
C GLY A 241 -21.31 -20.21 -0.21
N ILE A 242 -22.22 -21.16 0.05
CA ILE A 242 -22.99 -21.85 -0.99
C ILE A 242 -23.91 -20.85 -1.73
N GLN A 243 -24.54 -19.93 -1.02
CA GLN A 243 -25.43 -18.93 -1.63
C GLN A 243 -24.67 -17.92 -2.52
N VAL A 244 -23.42 -17.60 -2.16
CA VAL A 244 -22.65 -16.55 -2.85
C VAL A 244 -21.92 -17.10 -4.07
N PHE A 245 -21.21 -18.23 -3.94
CA PHE A 245 -20.33 -18.76 -4.99
C PHE A 245 -20.68 -20.19 -5.43
N GLY A 246 -21.75 -20.79 -4.89
CA GLY A 246 -22.09 -22.20 -5.14
C GLY A 246 -21.03 -23.17 -4.63
N SER A 247 -20.21 -22.77 -3.67
CA SER A 247 -19.04 -23.49 -3.18
C SER A 247 -19.15 -23.73 -1.68
N PRO A 248 -18.95 -24.98 -1.19
CA PRO A 248 -18.87 -25.24 0.23
C PRO A 248 -17.61 -24.59 0.84
N PRO A 249 -17.58 -24.46 2.19
CA PRO A 249 -16.43 -23.93 2.90
C PRO A 249 -15.13 -24.69 2.60
N ILE A 250 -14.02 -24.00 2.67
CA ILE A 250 -12.66 -24.55 2.55
C ILE A 250 -12.08 -24.83 3.96
N GLY A 251 -12.43 -24.00 4.94
CA GLY A 251 -11.85 -24.00 6.27
C GLY A 251 -10.70 -23.03 6.42
N LEU A 252 -10.86 -21.83 5.84
CA LEU A 252 -9.88 -20.75 5.84
C LEU A 252 -10.21 -19.70 6.89
N GLU A 253 -9.19 -19.27 7.63
CA GLU A 253 -9.20 -18.05 8.42
C GLU A 253 -8.37 -16.99 7.71
N LEU A 254 -8.91 -15.77 7.57
CA LEU A 254 -8.24 -14.61 7.02
C LEU A 254 -7.93 -13.62 8.14
N GLN A 255 -6.67 -13.23 8.26
CA GLN A 255 -6.21 -12.13 9.12
C GLN A 255 -5.69 -11.02 8.23
N LEU A 256 -6.33 -9.86 8.30
CA LEU A 256 -5.95 -8.65 7.57
C LEU A 256 -5.23 -7.69 8.51
N THR A 257 -4.09 -7.20 8.09
CA THR A 257 -3.42 -6.02 8.66
C THR A 257 -3.25 -4.98 7.57
N GLU A 258 -3.83 -3.79 7.76
CA GLU A 258 -3.56 -2.64 6.89
C GLU A 258 -2.80 -1.57 7.66
N TRP A 259 -1.85 -0.90 7.01
CA TRP A 259 -1.14 0.21 7.62
C TRP A 259 -0.70 1.26 6.61
N ALA A 260 -0.48 2.46 7.11
CA ALA A 260 -0.07 3.60 6.31
C ALA A 260 0.91 4.51 7.07
N TYR A 261 1.64 5.30 6.29
CA TYR A 261 2.63 6.26 6.78
C TYR A 261 2.21 7.68 6.40
N SER A 262 2.24 8.61 7.35
CA SER A 262 2.10 10.05 7.12
C SER A 262 3.49 10.66 7.05
N VAL A 263 4.03 10.78 5.85
CA VAL A 263 5.41 11.20 5.57
C VAL A 263 5.48 12.08 4.32
N SER A 264 6.59 12.78 4.09
CA SER A 264 6.76 13.68 2.95
C SER A 264 7.31 13.00 1.68
N ASN A 265 7.40 11.67 1.65
CA ASN A 265 7.88 10.88 0.51
C ASN A 265 6.74 10.06 -0.13
N PRO A 266 6.97 9.28 -1.19
CA PRO A 266 5.94 8.49 -1.88
C PRO A 266 5.08 7.58 -1.00
N LEU A 267 5.58 7.10 0.15
CA LEU A 267 4.80 6.28 1.07
C LEU A 267 3.52 6.97 1.58
N ASN A 268 3.46 8.30 1.50
CA ASN A 268 2.24 9.07 1.79
C ASN A 268 1.08 8.79 0.81
N ASN A 269 1.33 8.05 -0.26
CA ASN A 269 0.35 7.68 -1.29
C ASN A 269 0.16 6.16 -1.39
N ILE A 270 0.54 5.42 -0.33
CA ILE A 270 0.52 3.96 -0.32
C ILE A 270 -0.13 3.45 0.96
N ILE A 271 -1.07 2.52 0.82
CA ILE A 271 -1.57 1.69 1.93
C ILE A 271 -1.03 0.28 1.71
N PHE A 272 -0.44 -0.30 2.74
CA PHE A 272 0.04 -1.67 2.73
C PHE A 272 -0.98 -2.60 3.39
N GLN A 273 -1.12 -3.80 2.83
CA GLN A 273 -2.04 -4.83 3.28
C GLN A 273 -1.29 -6.15 3.41
N GLN A 274 -1.11 -6.65 4.64
CA GLN A 274 -0.67 -8.01 4.89
C GLN A 274 -1.89 -8.89 5.10
N ILE A 275 -1.98 -9.97 4.36
CA ILE A 275 -3.07 -10.92 4.45
C ILE A 275 -2.48 -12.30 4.78
N ARG A 276 -2.85 -12.82 5.93
CA ARG A 276 -2.47 -14.15 6.38
C ARG A 276 -3.67 -15.09 6.20
N ILE A 277 -3.49 -16.13 5.40
CA ILE A 277 -4.49 -17.13 5.05
C ILE A 277 -4.12 -18.40 5.75
N ILE A 278 -4.92 -18.79 6.73
CA ILE A 278 -4.63 -19.94 7.61
C ILE A 278 -5.62 -21.05 7.28
N TYR A 279 -5.12 -22.15 6.71
CA TYR A 279 -5.92 -23.33 6.46
C TYR A 279 -6.04 -24.15 7.76
N LYS A 280 -7.21 -24.13 8.38
CA LYS A 280 -7.53 -24.84 9.62
C LYS A 280 -8.45 -26.05 9.39
N GLY A 281 -9.01 -26.15 8.18
CA GLY A 281 -9.89 -27.23 7.76
C GLY A 281 -11.34 -27.12 8.23
N THR A 282 -12.23 -27.75 7.48
CA THR A 282 -13.62 -27.95 7.86
C THR A 282 -13.78 -29.12 8.84
N ALA A 283 -14.97 -29.36 9.38
CA ALA A 283 -15.24 -30.52 10.24
C ALA A 283 -14.91 -31.87 9.56
N ALA A 284 -15.01 -31.94 8.22
CA ALA A 284 -14.72 -33.11 7.42
C ALA A 284 -13.21 -33.34 7.18
N ALA A 285 -12.38 -32.31 7.35
CA ALA A 285 -10.95 -32.38 7.06
C ALA A 285 -10.24 -33.41 7.93
N LYS A 286 -9.33 -34.17 7.31
CA LYS A 286 -8.46 -35.16 7.97
C LYS A 286 -7.13 -34.49 8.40
N PRO A 287 -6.32 -35.16 9.23
CA PRO A 287 -5.05 -34.59 9.70
C PRO A 287 -4.05 -34.21 8.60
N ASP A 288 -4.18 -34.79 7.41
CA ASP A 288 -3.33 -34.57 6.24
C ASP A 288 -4.09 -33.94 5.05
N SER A 289 -5.30 -33.44 5.27
CA SER A 289 -6.08 -32.73 4.24
C SER A 289 -5.30 -31.58 3.65
N LYS A 290 -5.52 -31.34 2.36
CA LYS A 290 -4.78 -30.33 1.60
C LYS A 290 -5.65 -29.60 0.59
N ILE A 291 -5.14 -28.50 0.13
CA ILE A 291 -5.65 -27.76 -1.02
C ILE A 291 -4.54 -27.68 -2.05
N ASP A 292 -4.73 -28.31 -3.19
CA ASP A 292 -3.82 -28.23 -4.32
C ASP A 292 -4.24 -27.08 -5.25
N SER A 293 -3.27 -26.56 -6.01
CA SER A 293 -3.49 -25.48 -6.97
C SER A 293 -4.23 -24.30 -6.37
N VAL A 294 -3.76 -23.84 -5.20
CA VAL A 294 -4.31 -22.67 -4.53
C VAL A 294 -3.90 -21.42 -5.28
N TYR A 295 -4.85 -20.56 -5.53
CA TYR A 295 -4.65 -19.21 -6.04
C TYR A 295 -5.27 -18.21 -5.08
N ILE A 296 -4.61 -17.07 -4.92
CA ILE A 296 -5.13 -15.90 -4.20
C ILE A 296 -5.30 -14.78 -5.22
N VAL A 297 -6.45 -14.17 -5.20
CA VAL A 297 -6.81 -13.01 -6.02
C VAL A 297 -6.92 -11.79 -5.13
N LYS A 298 -6.21 -10.73 -5.45
CA LYS A 298 -6.55 -9.37 -5.05
C LYS A 298 -7.29 -8.74 -6.22
N TRP A 299 -8.57 -8.48 -6.07
CA TRP A 299 -9.37 -7.79 -7.07
C TRP A 299 -9.77 -6.41 -6.56
N ALA A 300 -10.01 -5.51 -7.48
CA ALA A 300 -10.55 -4.20 -7.20
C ALA A 300 -11.47 -3.75 -8.33
N ASP A 301 -12.42 -2.90 -7.97
CA ASP A 301 -13.28 -2.10 -8.83
C ASP A 301 -12.89 -0.64 -8.62
N PRO A 302 -11.80 -0.19 -9.24
CA PRO A 302 -11.43 1.21 -9.19
C PRO A 302 -12.43 2.02 -10.01
N ASP A 303 -12.94 3.09 -9.42
CA ASP A 303 -13.72 4.12 -10.10
C ASP A 303 -12.94 5.42 -9.93
N LEU A 304 -12.16 5.80 -10.95
CA LEU A 304 -11.33 6.99 -10.90
C LEU A 304 -12.16 8.23 -11.27
N GLY A 305 -12.90 8.74 -10.30
CA GLY A 305 -13.89 9.79 -10.53
C GLY A 305 -15.03 9.28 -11.43
N ASP A 306 -15.04 9.65 -12.69
CA ASP A 306 -15.99 9.14 -13.68
C ASP A 306 -15.51 7.79 -14.24
N TYR A 307 -16.07 6.71 -13.75
CA TYR A 307 -15.75 5.33 -14.17
C TYR A 307 -16.00 5.03 -15.66
N SER A 308 -16.71 5.92 -16.38
CA SER A 308 -17.14 5.68 -17.76
C SER A 308 -15.99 5.75 -18.76
N ASP A 309 -14.83 6.27 -18.36
CA ASP A 309 -13.64 6.38 -19.21
C ASP A 309 -12.41 5.65 -18.65
N ASP A 310 -12.61 4.73 -17.70
CA ASP A 310 -11.53 3.93 -17.13
C ASP A 310 -10.97 2.90 -18.11
N LEU A 311 -9.68 2.63 -17.97
CA LEU A 311 -8.89 1.62 -18.69
C LEU A 311 -8.02 0.84 -17.71
N ALA A 312 -7.88 -0.46 -17.95
CA ALA A 312 -6.99 -1.33 -17.18
C ALA A 312 -5.60 -1.43 -17.82
N GLY A 313 -4.58 -1.70 -17.00
CA GLY A 313 -3.22 -1.96 -17.44
C GLY A 313 -2.49 -2.90 -16.48
N CYS A 314 -1.40 -3.50 -16.95
CA CYS A 314 -0.55 -4.36 -16.17
C CYS A 314 0.92 -4.11 -16.48
N ASP A 315 1.74 -3.97 -15.45
CA ASP A 315 3.20 -4.08 -15.58
C ASP A 315 3.65 -5.39 -14.92
N SER A 316 3.83 -6.42 -15.75
CA SER A 316 4.17 -7.76 -15.25
C SER A 316 5.59 -7.86 -14.68
N VAL A 317 6.47 -6.90 -14.97
CA VAL A 317 7.83 -6.85 -14.43
C VAL A 317 7.81 -6.30 -13.00
N LEU A 318 7.02 -5.25 -12.78
CA LEU A 318 6.83 -4.67 -11.45
C LEU A 318 5.90 -5.52 -10.56
N GLY A 319 5.02 -6.34 -11.13
CA GLY A 319 3.99 -7.03 -10.34
C GLY A 319 2.70 -6.22 -10.18
N LEU A 320 2.58 -5.11 -10.92
CA LEU A 320 1.58 -4.07 -10.75
C LEU A 320 0.42 -4.21 -11.73
N GLY A 321 -0.80 -4.39 -11.22
CA GLY A 321 -2.04 -4.18 -11.97
C GLY A 321 -2.63 -2.81 -11.64
N TYR A 322 -3.14 -2.07 -12.63
CA TYR A 322 -3.59 -0.70 -12.43
C TYR A 322 -4.77 -0.29 -13.33
N VAL A 323 -5.39 0.82 -12.94
CA VAL A 323 -6.42 1.52 -13.71
C VAL A 323 -6.04 2.97 -13.87
N TYR A 324 -6.38 3.54 -15.03
CA TYR A 324 -6.14 4.93 -15.41
C TYR A 324 -7.25 5.43 -16.34
N ASN A 325 -7.49 6.74 -16.43
CA ASN A 325 -8.49 7.31 -17.33
C ASN A 325 -8.05 7.30 -18.80
N ALA A 326 -8.96 7.06 -19.73
CA ALA A 326 -8.69 7.14 -21.17
C ALA A 326 -8.42 8.57 -21.63
N ASN A 327 -9.03 9.54 -20.97
CA ASN A 327 -8.92 10.97 -21.27
C ASN A 327 -7.86 11.63 -20.39
N THR A 328 -7.27 12.73 -20.90
CA THR A 328 -6.31 13.55 -20.13
C THR A 328 -6.95 14.26 -18.95
N VAL A 329 -8.26 14.33 -18.93
CA VAL A 329 -9.07 15.02 -17.92
C VAL A 329 -10.20 14.10 -17.50
N ASP A 330 -10.30 13.84 -16.21
CA ASP A 330 -11.46 13.23 -15.57
C ASP A 330 -12.42 14.32 -15.08
N HIS A 331 -13.72 14.11 -15.23
CA HIS A 331 -14.74 15.11 -14.94
C HIS A 331 -14.88 15.48 -13.47
N GLU A 332 -14.81 14.48 -12.58
CA GLU A 332 -14.94 14.70 -11.15
C GLU A 332 -13.69 15.35 -10.56
N TYR A 333 -12.50 14.86 -10.96
CA TYR A 333 -11.23 15.45 -10.54
C TYR A 333 -11.05 16.88 -11.08
N GLN A 334 -11.46 17.14 -12.33
CA GLN A 334 -11.41 18.48 -12.90
C GLN A 334 -12.30 19.46 -12.14
N SER A 335 -13.47 19.02 -11.66
CA SER A 335 -14.40 19.86 -10.91
C SER A 335 -13.80 20.45 -9.62
N ILE A 336 -12.76 19.81 -9.09
CA ILE A 336 -11.99 20.26 -7.92
C ILE A 336 -10.57 20.73 -8.29
N GLY A 337 -10.29 20.91 -9.58
CA GLY A 337 -9.02 21.45 -10.07
C GLY A 337 -7.84 20.48 -10.06
N LEU A 338 -8.11 19.17 -10.04
CA LEU A 338 -7.09 18.13 -10.04
C LEU A 338 -7.04 17.40 -11.41
N PRO A 339 -5.84 16.88 -11.81
CA PRO A 339 -5.69 16.05 -12.99
C PRO A 339 -6.24 14.62 -12.77
N ALA A 340 -6.39 13.88 -13.88
CA ALA A 340 -6.80 12.49 -13.87
C ALA A 340 -5.73 11.59 -13.19
N PRO A 341 -6.08 10.85 -12.13
CA PRO A 341 -5.14 9.99 -11.41
C PRO A 341 -4.92 8.63 -12.08
N ALA A 342 -4.07 7.81 -11.46
CA ALA A 342 -3.99 6.38 -11.64
C ALA A 342 -3.98 5.67 -10.28
N VAL A 343 -4.49 4.45 -10.23
CA VAL A 343 -4.46 3.60 -9.04
C VAL A 343 -3.93 2.22 -9.40
N GLY A 344 -3.15 1.62 -8.51
CA GLY A 344 -2.60 0.28 -8.71
C GLY A 344 -2.58 -0.56 -7.45
N PHE A 345 -2.52 -1.87 -7.70
CA PHE A 345 -2.28 -2.88 -6.67
C PHE A 345 -1.09 -3.73 -7.08
N ASP A 346 -0.10 -3.82 -6.21
CA ASP A 346 1.08 -4.64 -6.40
C ASP A 346 1.19 -5.73 -5.34
N PHE A 347 1.56 -6.94 -5.76
CA PHE A 347 1.97 -8.01 -4.86
C PHE A 347 3.45 -7.87 -4.51
N LEU A 348 3.77 -7.21 -3.39
CA LEU A 348 5.14 -7.11 -2.88
C LEU A 348 5.66 -8.47 -2.39
N GLN A 349 4.75 -9.35 -1.97
CA GLN A 349 5.07 -10.68 -1.46
C GLN A 349 4.03 -11.71 -1.91
N GLY A 350 4.49 -12.82 -2.46
CA GLY A 350 3.70 -14.03 -2.68
C GLY A 350 3.86 -15.06 -1.56
N PRO A 351 3.07 -16.17 -1.59
CA PRO A 351 3.19 -17.25 -0.64
C PRO A 351 4.56 -17.92 -0.64
N ALA A 352 5.04 -18.28 0.55
CA ALA A 352 6.30 -19.01 0.73
C ALA A 352 6.05 -20.40 1.34
N ARG A 353 7.04 -21.28 1.21
CA ARG A 353 7.05 -22.63 1.77
C ARG A 353 8.34 -22.91 2.54
N TYR A 354 8.25 -23.76 3.53
CA TYR A 354 9.43 -24.28 4.21
C TYR A 354 10.14 -25.32 3.33
N THR A 355 11.45 -25.15 3.10
CA THR A 355 12.30 -26.07 2.32
C THR A 355 13.32 -26.78 3.20
N GLY A 356 13.64 -26.22 4.36
CA GLY A 356 14.72 -26.69 5.24
C GLY A 356 16.14 -26.41 4.68
N ASN A 357 16.27 -25.85 3.49
CA ASN A 357 17.56 -25.48 2.90
C ASN A 357 18.05 -24.13 3.49
N PRO A 358 19.20 -24.09 4.19
CA PRO A 358 19.68 -22.86 4.85
C PRO A 358 20.07 -21.74 3.87
N ASN A 359 20.22 -22.05 2.59
CA ASN A 359 20.48 -21.05 1.53
C ASN A 359 19.20 -20.38 1.01
N ASP A 360 18.05 -20.98 1.27
CA ASP A 360 16.76 -20.35 0.94
C ASP A 360 16.40 -19.34 2.03
N SER A 361 15.80 -18.21 1.63
CA SER A 361 15.22 -17.24 2.54
C SER A 361 13.98 -16.59 1.94
N ALA A 362 13.00 -16.31 2.79
CA ALA A 362 11.80 -15.57 2.43
C ALA A 362 11.32 -14.74 3.63
N VAL A 363 10.53 -13.70 3.37
CA VAL A 363 9.88 -12.94 4.43
C VAL A 363 8.65 -13.70 4.93
N ILE A 364 8.57 -13.90 6.22
CA ILE A 364 7.43 -14.51 6.92
C ILE A 364 7.12 -13.68 8.15
N GLY A 365 5.92 -13.12 8.23
CA GLY A 365 5.52 -12.27 9.35
C GLY A 365 6.36 -10.98 9.42
N LEU A 366 6.68 -10.41 8.26
CA LEU A 366 7.54 -9.23 8.12
C LEU A 366 8.94 -9.41 8.74
N GLU A 367 9.50 -10.62 8.66
CA GLU A 367 10.85 -10.95 9.10
C GLU A 367 11.51 -11.90 8.10
N TRP A 368 12.77 -11.66 7.74
CA TRP A 368 13.54 -12.60 6.91
C TRP A 368 13.82 -13.89 7.67
N ARG A 369 13.38 -15.02 7.09
CA ARG A 369 13.58 -16.35 7.67
C ARG A 369 14.31 -17.27 6.71
N LYS A 370 15.37 -17.91 7.22
CA LYS A 370 16.11 -18.96 6.51
C LYS A 370 15.32 -20.26 6.45
N GLY A 371 15.57 -21.04 5.40
CA GLY A 371 14.87 -22.32 5.20
C GLY A 371 13.52 -22.18 4.53
N TYR A 372 13.17 -21.00 4.07
CA TYR A 372 11.92 -20.72 3.34
C TYR A 372 12.21 -20.23 1.94
N LYS A 373 11.33 -20.53 0.99
CA LYS A 373 11.39 -20.05 -0.37
C LYS A 373 9.98 -19.68 -0.86
N TYR A 374 9.86 -18.62 -1.64
CA TYR A 374 8.61 -18.29 -2.32
C TYR A 374 8.21 -19.38 -3.31
N TRP A 375 6.90 -19.62 -3.48
CA TRP A 375 6.38 -20.57 -4.46
C TRP A 375 6.62 -20.11 -5.88
N ASN A 376 6.56 -18.81 -6.12
CA ASN A 376 6.77 -18.18 -7.43
C ASN A 376 7.80 -17.05 -7.26
N GLU A 377 8.70 -16.91 -8.24
CA GLU A 377 9.71 -15.83 -8.24
C GLU A 377 9.05 -14.45 -8.40
N ASN A 378 8.07 -14.35 -9.31
CA ASN A 378 7.23 -13.18 -9.42
C ASN A 378 5.94 -13.41 -8.60
N PRO A 379 5.64 -12.58 -7.62
CA PRO A 379 4.41 -12.68 -6.83
C PRO A 379 3.14 -12.56 -7.68
N LEU A 380 3.10 -11.65 -8.66
CA LEU A 380 2.01 -11.57 -9.64
C LEU A 380 2.23 -12.64 -10.70
N THR A 381 1.44 -13.71 -10.68
CA THR A 381 1.54 -14.81 -11.66
C THR A 381 0.53 -14.72 -12.78
N THR A 382 -0.49 -13.90 -12.60
CA THR A 382 -1.55 -13.69 -13.60
C THR A 382 -2.22 -12.34 -13.35
N PHE A 383 -2.51 -11.63 -14.42
CA PHE A 383 -3.36 -10.44 -14.43
C PHE A 383 -4.47 -10.58 -15.45
N VAL A 384 -5.70 -10.36 -15.04
CA VAL A 384 -6.87 -10.28 -15.89
C VAL A 384 -7.76 -9.11 -15.47
N PHE A 385 -8.76 -8.76 -16.26
CA PHE A 385 -9.70 -7.70 -15.93
C PHE A 385 -11.11 -8.04 -16.37
N PHE A 386 -12.10 -7.35 -15.81
CA PHE A 386 -13.49 -7.37 -16.27
C PHE A 386 -13.85 -6.01 -16.86
N ALA A 387 -14.81 -6.02 -17.76
CA ALA A 387 -15.43 -4.82 -18.29
C ALA A 387 -16.95 -4.97 -18.20
N ALA A 388 -17.59 -4.11 -17.43
CA ALA A 388 -19.04 -4.17 -17.22
C ALA A 388 -19.82 -4.11 -18.53
N GLY A 389 -20.88 -4.88 -18.62
CA GLY A 389 -21.76 -4.92 -19.79
C GLY A 389 -21.15 -5.54 -21.05
N THR A 390 -20.01 -6.21 -20.95
CA THR A 390 -19.32 -6.88 -22.07
C THR A 390 -19.32 -8.41 -21.93
N GLY A 391 -18.69 -9.10 -22.90
CA GLY A 391 -18.49 -10.57 -22.85
C GLY A 391 -17.57 -11.06 -21.75
N ILE A 392 -16.83 -10.16 -21.06
CA ILE A 392 -15.97 -10.44 -19.92
C ILE A 392 -16.50 -9.78 -18.65
N SER A 393 -17.76 -9.98 -18.37
CA SER A 393 -18.40 -9.51 -17.15
C SER A 393 -18.03 -10.36 -15.92
N ASP A 394 -18.49 -9.93 -14.76
CA ASP A 394 -18.20 -10.51 -13.45
C ASP A 394 -18.44 -12.02 -13.35
N PRO A 395 -17.56 -12.78 -12.70
CA PRO A 395 -17.80 -14.19 -12.38
C PRO A 395 -18.92 -14.34 -11.37
N THR A 396 -19.72 -15.39 -11.53
CA THR A 396 -20.90 -15.66 -10.70
C THR A 396 -20.76 -16.88 -9.81
N ASN A 397 -19.73 -17.72 -10.02
CA ASN A 397 -19.54 -18.97 -9.29
C ASN A 397 -18.05 -19.36 -9.18
N ALA A 398 -17.76 -20.36 -8.33
CA ALA A 398 -16.41 -20.83 -8.09
C ALA A 398 -15.67 -21.35 -9.35
N PRO A 399 -16.27 -22.13 -10.28
CA PRO A 399 -15.62 -22.54 -11.52
C PRO A 399 -15.19 -21.38 -12.42
N GLN A 400 -15.98 -20.32 -12.51
CA GLN A 400 -15.64 -19.11 -13.27
C GLN A 400 -14.47 -18.37 -12.62
N TRP A 401 -14.47 -18.20 -11.30
CA TRP A 401 -13.35 -17.62 -10.57
C TRP A 401 -12.07 -18.41 -10.76
N PHE A 402 -12.15 -19.75 -10.70
CA PHE A 402 -10.96 -20.58 -10.86
C PHE A 402 -10.34 -20.48 -12.25
N ASN A 403 -11.16 -20.30 -13.31
CA ASN A 403 -10.65 -20.04 -14.66
C ASN A 403 -9.90 -18.70 -14.73
N LEU A 404 -10.43 -17.65 -14.12
CA LEU A 404 -9.75 -16.35 -14.05
C LEU A 404 -8.43 -16.43 -13.29
N MET A 405 -8.41 -17.13 -12.17
CA MET A 405 -7.19 -17.36 -11.38
C MET A 405 -6.06 -17.99 -12.19
N ARG A 406 -6.42 -18.75 -13.22
CA ARG A 406 -5.49 -19.43 -14.13
C ARG A 406 -5.12 -18.60 -15.38
N GLY A 407 -5.69 -17.41 -15.54
CA GLY A 407 -5.48 -16.53 -16.69
C GLY A 407 -6.44 -16.80 -17.85
N GLY A 408 -7.60 -17.37 -17.58
CA GLY A 408 -8.62 -17.66 -18.56
C GLY A 408 -9.86 -16.80 -18.44
N LEU A 409 -10.75 -16.89 -19.44
CA LEU A 409 -12.09 -16.32 -19.38
C LEU A 409 -12.93 -17.04 -18.33
N PRO A 410 -13.89 -16.35 -17.71
CA PRO A 410 -14.83 -17.03 -16.79
C PRO A 410 -15.65 -18.11 -17.48
N ARG A 411 -15.94 -17.95 -18.77
CA ARG A 411 -16.67 -18.95 -19.59
C ARG A 411 -15.85 -19.34 -20.81
N PRO A 412 -15.80 -20.62 -21.16
CA PRO A 412 -16.40 -21.79 -20.49
C PRO A 412 -15.78 -22.03 -19.09
N GLU A 413 -16.61 -22.56 -18.18
CA GLU A 413 -16.24 -22.83 -16.79
C GLU A 413 -15.27 -24.02 -16.68
N TYR A 414 -14.43 -24.03 -15.62
CA TYR A 414 -13.58 -25.18 -15.28
C TYR A 414 -14.39 -26.51 -15.32
N PRO A 415 -13.85 -27.63 -15.88
CA PRO A 415 -12.45 -27.85 -16.26
C PRO A 415 -12.04 -27.29 -17.63
N SER A 416 -12.97 -26.82 -18.46
CA SER A 416 -12.65 -26.19 -19.75
C SER A 416 -11.91 -24.87 -19.51
N PHE A 417 -10.98 -24.53 -20.43
CA PHE A 417 -10.14 -23.35 -20.30
C PHE A 417 -10.00 -22.64 -21.64
N VAL A 418 -10.27 -21.35 -21.66
CA VAL A 418 -10.02 -20.48 -22.80
C VAL A 418 -9.16 -19.29 -22.32
N PRO A 419 -7.95 -19.15 -22.81
CA PRO A 419 -7.10 -18.02 -22.43
C PRO A 419 -7.64 -16.71 -22.98
N PHE A 420 -7.38 -15.59 -22.32
CA PHE A 420 -7.88 -14.27 -22.66
C PHE A 420 -7.59 -13.87 -24.12
N TRP A 421 -6.38 -14.10 -24.59
CA TRP A 421 -5.97 -13.70 -25.94
C TRP A 421 -6.87 -14.28 -27.05
N SER A 422 -7.31 -15.50 -26.94
CA SER A 422 -8.08 -16.18 -27.97
C SER A 422 -9.46 -15.54 -28.24
N ALA A 423 -9.94 -14.74 -27.28
CA ALA A 423 -11.22 -14.08 -27.37
C ALA A 423 -11.13 -12.59 -27.75
N PHE A 424 -10.02 -11.91 -27.40
CA PHE A 424 -9.95 -10.46 -27.44
C PHE A 424 -8.87 -9.87 -28.31
N THR A 425 -7.79 -10.59 -28.62
CA THR A 425 -6.74 -10.04 -29.49
C THR A 425 -6.54 -10.86 -30.73
N ARG A 426 -6.31 -10.20 -31.85
CA ARG A 426 -5.87 -10.79 -33.11
C ARG A 426 -4.37 -10.62 -33.33
N ASP A 427 -3.67 -9.98 -32.38
CA ASP A 427 -2.23 -9.78 -32.45
C ASP A 427 -1.49 -11.10 -32.12
N PRO A 428 -0.79 -11.72 -33.11
CA PRO A 428 -0.07 -12.95 -32.89
C PRO A 428 1.10 -12.81 -31.91
N ASN A 429 1.57 -11.58 -31.61
CA ASN A 429 2.66 -11.33 -30.65
C ASN A 429 2.20 -11.32 -29.20
N VAL A 430 0.91 -11.28 -28.94
CA VAL A 430 0.32 -11.22 -27.59
C VAL A 430 -0.01 -12.62 -27.04
N TYR A 431 0.16 -13.65 -27.84
CA TYR A 431 -0.31 -15.00 -27.56
C TYR A 431 0.76 -15.95 -27.03
N PRO A 432 0.39 -16.93 -26.20
CA PRO A 432 -0.64 -16.84 -25.16
C PRO A 432 -0.08 -16.06 -23.96
N THR A 433 -0.88 -15.28 -23.28
CA THR A 433 -0.43 -14.53 -22.10
C THR A 433 -1.28 -14.81 -20.87
N LYS A 434 -0.66 -14.78 -19.70
CA LYS A 434 -1.32 -14.72 -18.39
C LYS A 434 -1.53 -13.28 -17.90
N TYR A 435 -0.99 -12.31 -18.65
CA TYR A 435 -1.03 -10.89 -18.30
C TYR A 435 -1.82 -10.14 -19.39
N ALA A 436 -3.11 -9.98 -19.16
CA ALA A 436 -3.95 -9.19 -20.05
C ALA A 436 -3.48 -7.73 -20.04
N VAL A 437 -3.62 -7.05 -21.16
CA VAL A 437 -3.31 -5.64 -21.36
C VAL A 437 -1.99 -5.18 -20.75
N ALA A 438 -0.96 -6.03 -20.88
CA ALA A 438 0.39 -5.77 -20.38
C ALA A 438 1.25 -4.90 -21.34
N GLY A 439 0.62 -4.18 -22.27
CA GLY A 439 1.26 -3.15 -23.06
C GLY A 439 1.50 -1.86 -22.26
N ASP A 440 2.29 -0.97 -22.83
CA ASP A 440 2.59 0.33 -22.20
C ASP A 440 1.72 1.43 -22.83
N PRO A 441 0.76 2.00 -22.09
CA PRO A 441 -0.10 3.08 -22.56
C PRO A 441 0.68 4.36 -22.89
N VAL A 442 1.79 4.62 -22.20
CA VAL A 442 2.59 5.82 -22.36
C VAL A 442 3.33 5.82 -23.70
N THR A 443 3.99 4.71 -24.02
CA THR A 443 4.68 4.51 -25.30
C THR A 443 3.77 3.98 -26.40
N LYS A 444 2.53 3.59 -26.07
CA LYS A 444 1.53 3.00 -26.98
C LYS A 444 1.99 1.70 -27.64
N THR A 445 2.78 0.91 -26.89
CA THR A 445 3.34 -0.37 -27.38
C THR A 445 2.67 -1.58 -26.72
N GLY A 446 2.64 -2.71 -27.41
CA GLY A 446 2.06 -3.95 -26.92
C GLY A 446 0.52 -3.94 -26.87
N TRP A 447 -0.06 -4.85 -26.10
CA TRP A 447 -1.50 -4.96 -25.90
C TRP A 447 -1.98 -3.98 -24.82
N ILE A 448 -2.75 -2.98 -25.20
CA ILE A 448 -3.27 -1.90 -24.34
C ILE A 448 -4.79 -2.00 -24.34
N ASP A 449 -5.43 -1.80 -23.21
CA ASP A 449 -6.89 -1.70 -23.07
C ASP A 449 -7.45 -0.50 -23.89
N GLY A 450 -8.73 -0.57 -24.22
CA GLY A 450 -9.41 0.45 -25.03
C GLY A 450 -9.36 0.18 -26.53
N ARG A 451 -8.63 -0.84 -27.00
CA ARG A 451 -8.58 -1.19 -28.44
C ARG A 451 -9.73 -2.11 -28.87
N GLU A 452 -9.99 -3.15 -28.09
CA GLU A 452 -11.04 -4.13 -28.37
C GLU A 452 -12.33 -3.85 -27.62
N ILE A 453 -12.20 -3.29 -26.42
CA ILE A 453 -13.32 -2.91 -25.54
C ILE A 453 -13.21 -1.40 -25.29
N PRO A 454 -14.24 -0.60 -25.59
CA PRO A 454 -14.23 0.82 -25.29
C PRO A 454 -13.93 1.10 -23.81
N PRO A 455 -13.38 2.29 -23.48
CA PRO A 455 -13.24 2.72 -22.09
C PRO A 455 -14.55 2.59 -21.31
N GLY A 456 -14.47 2.40 -20.01
CA GLY A 456 -15.64 2.23 -19.14
C GLY A 456 -15.26 1.50 -17.85
N ASP A 457 -16.26 1.17 -17.09
CA ASP A 457 -16.16 0.50 -15.80
C ASP A 457 -15.26 -0.76 -15.85
N ARG A 458 -14.13 -0.70 -15.17
CA ARG A 458 -13.08 -1.74 -15.15
C ARG A 458 -12.88 -2.31 -13.74
N ARG A 459 -12.81 -3.66 -13.67
CA ARG A 459 -12.34 -4.38 -12.50
C ARG A 459 -11.03 -5.04 -12.82
N ILE A 460 -10.05 -4.92 -11.95
CA ILE A 460 -8.76 -5.58 -12.10
C ILE A 460 -8.61 -6.75 -11.15
N VAL A 461 -7.88 -7.77 -11.59
CA VAL A 461 -7.70 -9.04 -10.91
C VAL A 461 -6.23 -9.41 -10.94
N ASN A 462 -5.54 -9.13 -9.84
CA ASN A 462 -4.17 -9.55 -9.60
C ASN A 462 -4.19 -10.92 -8.94
N VAL A 463 -3.41 -11.87 -9.44
CA VAL A 463 -3.41 -13.25 -8.96
C VAL A 463 -2.00 -13.71 -8.60
N THR A 464 -1.86 -14.36 -7.45
CA THR A 464 -0.67 -15.11 -7.05
C THR A 464 -1.01 -16.60 -6.90
N GLY A 465 -0.11 -17.48 -7.33
CA GLY A 465 -0.27 -18.93 -7.33
C GLY A 465 0.17 -19.58 -8.66
N PRO A 466 0.08 -20.92 -8.84
CA PRO A 466 -0.46 -21.86 -7.85
C PRO A 466 0.52 -22.18 -6.72
N PHE A 467 -0.03 -22.56 -5.58
CA PHE A 467 0.70 -23.12 -4.44
C PHE A 467 -0.14 -24.19 -3.73
N GLN A 468 0.32 -24.73 -2.61
CA GLN A 468 -0.38 -25.74 -1.82
C GLN A 468 -0.50 -25.28 -0.37
N LEU A 469 -1.63 -25.59 0.26
CA LEU A 469 -1.81 -25.56 1.71
C LEU A 469 -2.14 -26.98 2.20
N LYS A 470 -1.56 -27.38 3.33
CA LYS A 470 -1.72 -28.73 3.85
C LYS A 470 -1.74 -28.76 5.38
N LEU A 471 -2.71 -29.45 5.97
CA LEU A 471 -2.64 -29.80 7.39
C LEU A 471 -1.50 -30.79 7.61
N THR A 472 -0.69 -30.60 8.64
CA THR A 472 0.36 -31.53 9.03
C THR A 472 0.08 -32.04 10.45
N ASP A 473 -0.27 -33.30 10.57
CA ASP A 473 -0.76 -33.87 11.82
C ASP A 473 -1.93 -33.09 12.44
N GLY A 474 -2.81 -32.57 11.59
CA GLY A 474 -3.95 -31.72 11.97
C GLY A 474 -3.59 -30.28 12.35
N LYS A 475 -2.30 -29.89 12.27
CA LYS A 475 -1.86 -28.51 12.51
C LYS A 475 -2.12 -27.63 11.29
N PRO A 476 -2.56 -26.40 11.50
CA PRO A 476 -2.79 -25.42 10.42
C PRO A 476 -1.54 -25.10 9.60
N ASP A 477 -1.75 -24.81 8.33
CA ASP A 477 -0.76 -24.22 7.43
C ASP A 477 -1.14 -22.79 7.07
N THR A 478 -0.15 -21.94 6.80
CA THR A 478 -0.36 -20.51 6.59
C THR A 478 0.34 -20.04 5.33
N ALA A 479 -0.41 -19.43 4.42
CA ALA A 479 0.14 -18.59 3.37
C ALA A 479 0.01 -17.12 3.76
N GLU A 480 0.97 -16.32 3.34
CA GLU A 480 1.01 -14.88 3.58
C GLU A 480 1.29 -14.14 2.28
N ILE A 481 0.59 -13.05 2.06
CA ILE A 481 0.85 -12.11 0.98
C ILE A 481 0.94 -10.70 1.55
N VAL A 482 1.71 -9.84 0.88
CA VAL A 482 1.73 -8.41 1.15
C VAL A 482 1.41 -7.68 -0.15
N VAL A 483 0.47 -6.75 -0.07
CA VAL A 483 -0.03 -5.98 -1.21
C VAL A 483 0.14 -4.50 -0.91
N ALA A 484 0.51 -3.70 -1.92
CA ALA A 484 0.45 -2.25 -1.87
C ALA A 484 -0.76 -1.75 -2.68
N LEU A 485 -1.60 -0.90 -2.07
CA LEU A 485 -2.57 -0.05 -2.75
C LEU A 485 -1.91 1.32 -2.95
N ILE A 486 -1.77 1.75 -4.20
CA ILE A 486 -1.01 2.94 -4.58
C ILE A 486 -1.91 3.89 -5.36
N GLY A 487 -2.05 5.13 -4.88
CA GLY A 487 -2.68 6.24 -5.62
C GLY A 487 -1.61 7.16 -6.18
N ALA A 488 -1.76 7.59 -7.43
CA ALA A 488 -0.78 8.47 -8.07
C ALA A 488 -1.44 9.53 -8.95
N MET A 489 -0.82 10.70 -9.02
CA MET A 489 -1.31 11.82 -9.81
C MET A 489 -0.14 12.57 -10.44
N GLY A 490 -0.13 12.63 -11.76
CA GLY A 490 0.74 13.46 -12.59
C GLY A 490 0.01 14.74 -13.01
N VAL A 491 0.28 15.24 -14.22
CA VAL A 491 -0.46 16.36 -14.81
C VAL A 491 -1.60 15.91 -15.73
N ASP A 492 -1.57 14.63 -16.12
CA ASP A 492 -2.57 13.99 -16.96
C ASP A 492 -2.61 12.48 -16.67
N ASN A 493 -3.51 11.77 -17.32
CA ASN A 493 -3.71 10.33 -17.16
C ASN A 493 -2.44 9.50 -17.44
N LEU A 494 -1.64 9.83 -18.44
CA LEU A 494 -0.45 9.05 -18.82
C LEU A 494 0.74 9.34 -17.89
N SER A 495 0.94 10.58 -17.49
CA SER A 495 1.96 10.95 -16.50
C SER A 495 1.61 10.37 -15.13
N SER A 496 0.33 10.21 -14.79
CA SER A 496 -0.12 9.54 -13.57
C SER A 496 0.32 8.08 -13.51
N ILE A 497 0.38 7.36 -14.66
CA ILE A 497 0.94 6.01 -14.74
C ILE A 497 2.44 6.00 -14.42
N LEU A 498 3.20 6.99 -14.93
CA LEU A 498 4.63 7.08 -14.63
C LEU A 498 4.90 7.33 -13.15
N VAL A 499 4.11 8.21 -12.54
CA VAL A 499 4.17 8.48 -11.09
C VAL A 499 3.79 7.22 -10.30
N LEU A 500 2.76 6.48 -10.73
CA LEU A 500 2.32 5.24 -10.11
C LEU A 500 3.45 4.20 -10.09
N LYS A 501 4.08 3.95 -11.23
CA LYS A 501 5.22 3.01 -11.33
C LYS A 501 6.43 3.45 -10.48
N TYR A 502 6.66 4.75 -10.36
CA TYR A 502 7.69 5.27 -9.45
C TYR A 502 7.35 5.01 -7.97
N TYR A 503 6.09 5.22 -7.57
CA TYR A 503 5.66 4.93 -6.20
C TYR A 503 5.68 3.44 -5.89
N ASP A 504 5.42 2.61 -6.88
CA ASP A 504 5.51 1.15 -6.79
C ASP A 504 6.93 0.67 -6.47
N ILE A 505 7.94 1.20 -7.17
CA ILE A 505 9.35 0.95 -6.86
C ILE A 505 9.68 1.35 -5.40
N TYR A 506 9.05 2.43 -4.92
CA TYR A 506 9.20 2.87 -3.53
C TYR A 506 8.54 1.91 -2.54
N ALA A 507 7.37 1.36 -2.89
CA ALA A 507 6.67 0.36 -2.09
C ALA A 507 7.49 -0.93 -1.96
N GLN A 508 8.04 -1.43 -3.07
CA GLN A 508 8.89 -2.63 -3.08
C GLN A 508 10.16 -2.41 -2.26
N PHE A 509 10.81 -1.25 -2.40
CA PHE A 509 11.98 -0.91 -1.58
C PHE A 509 11.67 -0.87 -0.08
N ALA A 510 10.53 -0.29 0.30
CA ALA A 510 10.10 -0.27 1.70
C ALA A 510 9.87 -1.69 2.24
N TYR A 511 9.21 -2.54 1.46
CA TYR A 511 8.98 -3.95 1.80
C TYR A 511 10.30 -4.73 1.92
N ASP A 512 11.20 -4.61 0.98
CA ASP A 512 12.50 -5.33 0.96
C ASP A 512 13.35 -4.99 2.19
N ASN A 513 13.18 -3.77 2.71
CA ASN A 513 13.80 -3.30 3.95
C ASN A 513 12.91 -3.52 5.19
N LEU A 514 11.87 -4.37 5.09
CA LEU A 514 10.92 -4.66 6.18
C LEU A 514 10.33 -3.40 6.81
N PHE A 515 10.09 -2.39 5.99
CA PHE A 515 9.56 -1.06 6.38
C PHE A 515 10.47 -0.26 7.33
N VAL A 516 11.72 -0.69 7.50
CA VAL A 516 12.76 0.08 8.20
C VAL A 516 13.49 0.92 7.15
N LEU A 517 13.00 2.13 6.92
CA LEU A 517 13.65 3.03 5.97
C LEU A 517 15.00 3.54 6.52
N PRO A 518 16.01 3.70 5.67
CA PRO A 518 17.29 4.19 6.10
C PRO A 518 17.16 5.62 6.62
N SER A 519 17.69 5.87 7.81
CA SER A 519 17.89 7.21 8.33
C SER A 519 19.10 7.85 7.66
N PRO A 520 19.17 9.18 7.49
CA PRO A 520 20.39 9.83 7.05
C PRO A 520 21.57 9.52 8.00
N PRO A 521 22.83 9.68 7.52
CA PRO A 521 24.00 9.64 8.39
C PRO A 521 23.84 10.58 9.59
N PRO A 522 24.49 10.34 10.73
CA PRO A 522 24.49 11.30 11.84
C PRO A 522 25.02 12.68 11.40
N SER A 523 24.47 13.75 11.97
CA SER A 523 24.98 15.10 11.71
C SER A 523 26.38 15.27 12.28
N PRO A 524 27.32 15.90 11.54
CA PRO A 524 28.66 16.16 12.02
C PRO A 524 28.69 17.01 13.29
N ASP A 525 29.53 16.64 14.26
CA ASP A 525 29.81 17.44 15.45
C ASP A 525 30.88 18.49 15.12
N VAL A 526 30.47 19.75 14.99
CA VAL A 526 31.35 20.83 14.47
C VAL A 526 31.78 21.78 15.58
N LYS A 527 33.09 21.94 15.77
CA LYS A 527 33.70 23.04 16.52
C LYS A 527 33.97 24.23 15.61
N VAL A 528 33.69 25.39 16.14
CA VAL A 528 33.84 26.65 15.42
C VAL A 528 34.93 27.51 16.10
N ALA A 529 35.85 28.08 15.30
CA ALA A 529 36.76 29.12 15.75
C ALA A 529 36.46 30.41 14.96
N ALA A 530 36.21 31.49 15.70
CA ALA A 530 36.05 32.84 15.16
C ALA A 530 37.38 33.60 15.28
N LEU A 531 37.93 34.03 14.14
CA LEU A 531 39.21 34.73 14.03
C LEU A 531 39.00 36.10 13.35
N ASP A 532 40.07 36.89 13.18
CA ASP A 532 40.00 38.16 12.46
C ASP A 532 39.56 37.96 10.99
N ARG A 533 38.34 38.39 10.67
CA ARG A 533 37.70 38.22 9.35
C ARG A 533 37.77 36.82 8.79
N GLN A 534 37.77 35.84 9.67
CA GLN A 534 37.91 34.42 9.32
C GLN A 534 37.10 33.54 10.26
N VAL A 535 36.59 32.44 9.73
CA VAL A 535 35.88 31.38 10.46
C VAL A 535 36.51 30.05 10.12
N VAL A 536 36.79 29.24 11.14
CA VAL A 536 37.19 27.83 10.95
C VAL A 536 36.08 26.92 11.44
N LEU A 537 35.61 26.04 10.59
CA LEU A 537 34.69 24.95 10.93
C LEU A 537 35.51 23.66 10.98
N ASN A 538 35.49 22.94 12.11
CA ASN A 538 36.22 21.68 12.29
C ASN A 538 35.30 20.60 12.86
N TRP A 539 35.04 19.58 12.05
CA TRP A 539 34.25 18.40 12.42
C TRP A 539 35.09 17.13 12.61
N GLY A 540 36.41 17.24 12.47
CA GLY A 540 37.37 16.16 12.76
C GLY A 540 37.83 16.07 14.23
N TRP A 541 37.39 16.99 15.08
CA TRP A 541 37.86 17.06 16.47
C TRP A 541 37.35 15.90 17.34
N ASN A 542 36.18 15.32 16.97
CA ASN A 542 35.54 14.22 17.66
C ASN A 542 35.62 12.94 16.81
N GLN A 543 36.65 12.13 17.07
CA GLN A 543 36.90 10.92 16.29
C GLN A 543 35.73 9.88 16.38
N ALA A 544 35.01 9.85 17.52
CA ALA A 544 33.88 8.97 17.66
C ALA A 544 32.73 9.38 16.72
N SER A 545 32.47 10.68 16.57
CA SER A 545 31.49 11.21 15.62
C SER A 545 31.93 10.94 14.18
N VAL A 546 33.18 11.20 13.83
CA VAL A 546 33.74 10.92 12.50
C VAL A 546 33.58 9.43 12.16
N ASN A 547 33.97 8.54 13.07
CA ASN A 547 33.86 7.10 12.85
C ASN A 547 32.41 6.65 12.68
N ALA A 548 31.46 7.20 13.44
CA ALA A 548 30.02 6.86 13.30
C ALA A 548 29.47 7.29 11.94
N ILE A 549 29.95 8.41 11.41
CA ILE A 549 29.51 8.95 10.11
C ILE A 549 30.18 8.17 8.96
N GLU A 550 31.51 8.03 8.98
CA GLU A 550 32.27 7.47 7.85
C GLU A 550 32.13 5.95 7.72
N ASN A 551 31.73 5.25 8.80
CA ASN A 551 31.30 3.83 8.74
C ASN A 551 29.80 3.65 8.54
N TYR A 552 29.07 4.72 8.20
CA TYR A 552 27.64 4.60 7.95
C TYR A 552 27.38 3.64 6.79
N ASN A 553 26.53 2.63 7.06
CA ASN A 553 26.04 1.67 6.08
C ASN A 553 24.63 1.21 6.53
N SER A 554 23.61 1.58 5.78
CA SER A 554 22.21 1.24 6.09
C SER A 554 21.39 1.10 4.81
N ALA A 555 20.70 -0.03 4.64
CA ALA A 555 19.81 -0.31 3.52
C ALA A 555 20.42 0.00 2.14
N GLY A 556 21.71 -0.36 1.94
CA GLY A 556 22.45 -0.11 0.70
C GLY A 556 23.04 1.29 0.57
N PHE A 557 22.74 2.21 1.50
CA PHE A 557 23.41 3.53 1.55
C PHE A 557 24.72 3.43 2.31
N ILE A 558 25.77 3.92 1.71
CA ILE A 558 27.12 4.02 2.30
C ILE A 558 27.54 5.48 2.36
N PHE A 559 28.37 5.83 3.36
CA PHE A 559 28.93 7.18 3.48
C PHE A 559 29.65 7.57 2.19
N GLU A 560 29.41 8.80 1.71
CA GLU A 560 30.01 9.31 0.49
C GLU A 560 30.77 10.63 0.71
N GLY A 561 30.32 11.49 1.64
CA GLY A 561 31.05 12.75 1.88
C GLY A 561 30.37 13.73 2.83
N TYR A 562 30.98 14.93 2.87
CA TYR A 562 30.49 16.08 3.62
C TYR A 562 30.20 17.27 2.72
N ASN A 563 29.11 17.99 3.00
CA ASN A 563 28.79 19.28 2.40
C ASN A 563 28.98 20.41 3.43
N VAL A 564 29.43 21.55 2.97
CA VAL A 564 29.55 22.78 3.79
C VAL A 564 28.65 23.85 3.17
N TYR A 565 27.86 24.49 3.99
CA TYR A 565 26.88 25.50 3.58
C TYR A 565 27.03 26.79 4.35
N GLN A 566 26.71 27.91 3.69
CA GLN A 566 26.40 29.17 4.35
C GLN A 566 24.88 29.46 4.17
N LEU A 567 24.22 29.79 5.27
CA LEU A 567 22.78 30.09 5.29
C LEU A 567 22.55 31.60 5.39
N PRO A 568 21.53 32.17 4.71
CA PRO A 568 21.15 33.58 4.83
C PRO A 568 20.67 33.97 6.24
N SER A 569 20.03 33.05 6.93
CA SER A 569 19.48 33.26 8.29
C SER A 569 19.53 31.98 9.13
N PRO A 570 19.36 32.04 10.46
CA PRO A 570 19.37 30.84 11.30
C PRO A 570 18.17 29.90 11.06
N THR A 571 17.13 30.36 10.38
CA THR A 571 15.90 29.62 10.09
C THR A 571 15.80 29.19 8.62
N SER A 572 16.79 29.55 7.79
CA SER A 572 16.82 29.16 6.38
C SER A 572 17.00 27.67 6.20
N SER A 573 16.35 27.11 5.18
CA SER A 573 16.50 25.73 4.74
C SER A 573 17.78 25.54 3.90
N LEU A 574 18.21 24.28 3.70
CA LEU A 574 19.34 23.98 2.80
C LEU A 574 19.06 24.39 1.35
N SER A 575 17.80 24.44 0.91
CA SER A 575 17.44 24.91 -0.43
C SER A 575 17.69 26.40 -0.65
N GLU A 576 17.76 27.18 0.43
CA GLU A 576 18.09 28.63 0.42
C GLU A 576 19.57 28.89 0.69
N ALA A 577 20.32 27.85 1.12
CA ALA A 577 21.72 27.95 1.48
C ALA A 577 22.64 27.95 0.25
N ILE A 578 23.82 28.56 0.39
CA ILE A 578 24.91 28.46 -0.58
C ILE A 578 25.79 27.29 -0.21
N LYS A 579 25.91 26.28 -1.06
CA LYS A 579 26.88 25.19 -0.88
C LYS A 579 28.26 25.73 -1.21
N ILE A 580 29.14 25.73 -0.21
CA ILE A 580 30.50 26.29 -0.29
C ILE A 580 31.49 25.25 -0.78
N ALA A 581 31.40 24.04 -0.27
CA ALA A 581 32.31 22.96 -0.57
C ALA A 581 31.65 21.60 -0.40
N THR A 582 32.15 20.60 -1.14
CA THR A 582 31.89 19.19 -0.94
C THR A 582 33.24 18.47 -0.79
N TYR A 583 33.36 17.61 0.19
CA TYR A 583 34.49 16.73 0.42
C TYR A 583 34.00 15.29 0.40
N ASP A 584 34.34 14.56 -0.64
CA ASP A 584 33.78 13.24 -0.92
C ASP A 584 34.86 12.17 -1.11
N VAL A 585 34.42 10.91 -0.99
CA VAL A 585 35.27 9.74 -1.21
C VAL A 585 35.80 9.74 -2.64
N VAL A 586 37.05 9.34 -2.83
CA VAL A 586 37.68 9.21 -4.14
C VAL A 586 37.22 7.87 -4.76
N ASN A 587 36.12 7.86 -5.51
CA ASN A 587 35.52 6.67 -6.09
C ASN A 587 34.84 6.90 -7.46
N GLU A 588 35.16 8.06 -8.08
CA GLU A 588 34.62 8.49 -9.39
C GLU A 588 33.12 8.87 -9.37
N VAL A 589 32.43 8.85 -8.22
CA VAL A 589 31.05 9.31 -8.08
C VAL A 589 31.04 10.84 -7.98
N THR A 590 30.84 11.51 -9.09
CA THR A 590 30.84 13.00 -9.15
C THR A 590 29.44 13.60 -9.21
N VAL A 591 28.42 12.81 -9.59
CA VAL A 591 27.02 13.24 -9.66
C VAL A 591 26.13 12.10 -9.21
N ILE A 592 25.29 12.35 -8.23
CA ILE A 592 24.21 11.43 -7.85
C ILE A 592 22.90 11.98 -8.42
N LEU A 593 22.26 11.18 -9.29
CA LEU A 593 20.99 11.48 -9.89
C LEU A 593 19.89 10.79 -9.10
N ASP A 594 18.82 11.52 -8.81
CA ASP A 594 17.61 10.97 -8.22
C ASP A 594 16.40 11.26 -9.08
N ARG A 595 15.33 10.48 -8.84
CA ARG A 595 14.04 10.69 -9.50
C ARG A 595 13.22 11.66 -8.67
N THR A 596 12.61 12.63 -9.32
CA THR A 596 11.68 13.57 -8.70
C THR A 596 10.53 13.89 -9.65
N ILE A 597 9.40 14.24 -9.07
CA ILE A 597 8.24 14.70 -9.84
C ILE A 597 8.34 16.22 -9.92
N ASP A 598 8.43 16.75 -11.15
CA ASP A 598 8.36 18.19 -11.37
C ASP A 598 6.99 18.71 -10.92
N PRO A 599 6.90 19.56 -9.92
CA PRO A 599 5.61 20.04 -9.40
C PRO A 599 4.82 20.91 -10.39
N LYS A 600 5.44 21.34 -11.48
CA LYS A 600 4.78 22.16 -12.51
C LYS A 600 4.24 21.32 -13.66
N THR A 601 4.96 20.29 -14.03
CA THR A 601 4.64 19.47 -15.21
C THR A 601 4.20 18.05 -14.87
N GLY A 602 4.30 17.62 -13.58
CA GLY A 602 4.05 16.25 -13.13
C GLY A 602 4.95 15.19 -13.77
N ALA A 603 5.96 15.62 -14.54
CA ALA A 603 6.88 14.73 -15.20
C ALA A 603 7.86 14.11 -14.19
N LEU A 604 8.11 12.81 -14.32
CA LEU A 604 9.17 12.13 -13.59
C LEU A 604 10.52 12.47 -14.23
N LEU A 605 11.33 13.23 -13.52
CA LEU A 605 12.64 13.70 -13.99
C LEU A 605 13.76 12.99 -13.22
N GLN A 606 14.90 12.81 -13.88
CA GLN A 606 16.17 12.53 -13.21
C GLN A 606 16.93 13.84 -13.00
N VAL A 607 17.16 14.21 -11.76
CA VAL A 607 17.82 15.47 -11.41
C VAL A 607 19.06 15.21 -10.57
N PRO A 608 20.12 16.02 -10.70
CA PRO A 608 21.25 15.97 -9.79
C PRO A 608 20.81 16.40 -8.39
N VAL A 609 20.87 15.47 -7.42
CA VAL A 609 20.57 15.77 -6.01
C VAL A 609 21.83 16.02 -5.19
N GLN A 610 22.96 15.48 -5.65
CA GLN A 610 24.26 15.70 -5.06
C GLN A 610 25.32 15.75 -6.14
N THR A 611 26.26 16.71 -5.99
CA THR A 611 27.45 16.81 -6.83
C THR A 611 28.67 16.68 -5.94
N GLY A 612 29.58 15.80 -6.31
CA GLY A 612 30.86 15.56 -5.66
C GLY A 612 32.00 16.22 -6.41
N SER A 613 33.14 16.32 -5.78
CA SER A 613 34.39 16.86 -6.33
C SER A 613 35.47 15.81 -6.53
N ASN A 614 35.21 14.57 -6.04
CA ASN A 614 36.17 13.45 -6.03
C ASN A 614 37.52 13.84 -5.43
N SER A 615 37.49 14.76 -4.44
CA SER A 615 38.65 15.48 -3.91
C SER A 615 39.28 14.86 -2.66
N GLY A 616 38.63 13.81 -2.12
CA GLY A 616 38.98 13.19 -0.86
C GLY A 616 38.35 13.88 0.35
N ILE A 617 38.22 13.12 1.43
CA ILE A 617 37.63 13.57 2.69
C ILE A 617 38.49 14.59 3.38
N ARG A 618 37.87 15.66 3.87
CA ARG A 618 38.46 16.63 4.79
C ARG A 618 37.53 16.86 5.97
N HIS A 619 38.12 17.24 7.10
CA HIS A 619 37.37 17.39 8.34
C HIS A 619 37.39 18.83 8.88
N TYR A 620 37.85 19.78 8.09
CA TYR A 620 37.82 21.21 8.42
C TYR A 620 37.84 22.09 7.17
N ILE A 621 37.35 23.30 7.33
CA ILE A 621 37.47 24.36 6.31
C ILE A 621 37.73 25.70 6.99
N THR A 622 38.50 26.55 6.30
CA THR A 622 38.72 27.93 6.68
C THR A 622 38.02 28.85 5.71
N LEU A 623 37.19 29.74 6.22
CA LEU A 623 36.33 30.63 5.46
C LEU A 623 36.74 32.08 5.71
N THR A 624 36.91 32.84 4.63
CA THR A 624 37.23 34.29 4.63
C THR A 624 36.20 35.11 3.85
N THR A 625 35.23 34.43 3.19
CA THR A 625 34.25 35.03 2.30
C THR A 625 32.82 34.82 2.82
N ASP A 626 32.04 35.88 2.75
CA ASP A 626 30.57 35.82 2.86
C ASP A 626 30.03 35.44 1.48
N TYR A 627 29.72 34.14 1.28
CA TYR A 627 29.23 33.59 0.02
C TYR A 627 27.79 34.04 -0.29
N VAL A 628 27.00 34.39 0.73
CA VAL A 628 25.62 34.91 0.53
C VAL A 628 25.68 36.32 -0.07
N ARG A 629 26.63 37.16 0.35
CA ARG A 629 26.74 38.56 -0.11
C ARG A 629 27.92 38.80 -1.04
N GLN A 630 28.69 37.78 -1.39
CA GLN A 630 29.83 37.80 -2.32
C GLN A 630 30.87 38.89 -1.90
N ARG A 631 31.26 38.90 -0.62
CA ARG A 631 32.23 39.86 -0.06
C ARG A 631 33.06 39.19 1.04
N PRO A 632 34.24 39.81 1.45
CA PRO A 632 34.98 39.32 2.61
C PRO A 632 34.16 39.33 3.90
N LEU A 633 34.48 38.42 4.82
CA LEU A 633 33.88 38.40 6.16
C LEU A 633 34.25 39.67 6.92
N VAL A 634 33.34 40.17 7.76
CA VAL A 634 33.47 41.37 8.57
C VAL A 634 33.38 41.00 10.04
N ASN A 635 34.31 41.51 10.86
CA ASN A 635 34.26 41.34 12.29
C ASN A 635 33.01 41.99 12.90
N GLY A 636 32.47 41.37 13.94
CA GLY A 636 31.24 41.82 14.60
C GLY A 636 29.94 41.51 13.85
N GLN A 637 30.00 40.94 12.65
CA GLN A 637 28.82 40.45 11.91
C GLN A 637 28.64 38.96 12.14
N THR A 638 27.42 38.53 12.48
CA THR A 638 27.08 37.10 12.62
C THR A 638 26.80 36.45 11.26
N TYR A 639 27.36 35.29 11.03
CA TYR A 639 27.16 34.42 9.87
C TYR A 639 26.66 33.07 10.32
N TYR A 640 25.90 32.39 9.44
CA TYR A 640 25.32 31.10 9.74
C TYR A 640 25.85 30.03 8.78
N TYR A 641 26.35 28.95 9.35
CA TYR A 641 26.94 27.85 8.59
C TYR A 641 26.32 26.53 9.03
N ALA A 642 26.42 25.51 8.16
CA ALA A 642 26.10 24.13 8.48
C ALA A 642 27.12 23.21 7.77
N VAL A 643 27.43 22.10 8.42
CA VAL A 643 28.15 20.98 7.83
C VAL A 643 27.25 19.77 7.92
N THR A 644 27.03 19.11 6.79
CA THR A 644 26.23 17.87 6.71
C THR A 644 27.10 16.72 6.23
N ALA A 645 26.67 15.50 6.53
CA ALA A 645 27.19 14.28 5.94
C ALA A 645 26.16 13.70 4.98
N TYR A 646 26.61 13.09 3.89
CA TYR A 646 25.70 12.41 2.99
C TYR A 646 26.17 11.00 2.63
N ALA A 647 25.18 10.15 2.33
CA ALA A 647 25.37 8.77 1.93
C ALA A 647 24.78 8.54 0.53
N TYR A 648 25.32 7.56 -0.17
CA TYR A 648 24.95 7.20 -1.53
C TYR A 648 24.59 5.73 -1.64
N ASN A 649 23.53 5.42 -2.39
CA ASN A 649 23.17 4.06 -2.78
C ASN A 649 23.55 3.84 -4.24
N PRO A 650 24.50 2.92 -4.53
CA PRO A 650 24.94 2.64 -5.90
C PRO A 650 23.91 1.88 -6.74
N ASP A 651 22.89 1.25 -6.13
CA ASP A 651 21.88 0.51 -6.87
C ASP A 651 21.06 1.44 -7.78
N PRO A 652 21.09 1.24 -9.11
CA PRO A 652 20.33 2.07 -10.04
C PRO A 652 18.80 1.86 -9.92
N LEU A 653 18.37 0.78 -9.26
CA LEU A 653 16.96 0.46 -9.02
C LEU A 653 16.46 1.08 -7.71
N ALA A 654 17.36 1.58 -6.86
CA ALA A 654 16.94 2.28 -5.64
C ALA A 654 16.01 3.46 -5.98
N PRO A 655 14.90 3.66 -5.24
CA PRO A 655 13.93 4.73 -5.53
C PRO A 655 14.52 6.12 -5.29
N PHE A 656 15.51 6.22 -4.42
CA PHE A 656 16.33 7.42 -4.18
C PHE A 656 17.76 6.96 -3.88
N ARG A 657 18.74 7.80 -4.19
CA ARG A 657 20.15 7.40 -4.18
C ARG A 657 21.02 8.28 -3.29
N ALA A 658 20.50 9.37 -2.73
CA ALA A 658 21.20 10.22 -1.78
C ALA A 658 20.41 10.41 -0.48
N LEU A 659 21.10 10.38 0.63
CA LEU A 659 20.58 10.74 1.96
C LEU A 659 21.54 11.75 2.59
N GLU A 660 21.04 12.90 3.01
CA GLU A 660 21.84 13.95 3.64
C GLU A 660 21.37 14.19 5.08
N SER A 661 22.31 14.31 6.02
CA SER A 661 22.03 14.53 7.43
C SER A 661 21.31 15.87 7.68
N THR A 662 20.54 15.93 8.76
CA THR A 662 19.90 17.18 9.18
C THR A 662 20.95 18.27 9.46
N PRO A 663 20.82 19.49 8.89
CA PRO A 663 21.75 20.56 9.15
C PRO A 663 21.64 21.05 10.60
N VAL A 664 22.79 21.18 11.26
CA VAL A 664 22.91 21.88 12.54
C VAL A 664 23.44 23.28 12.25
N VAL A 665 22.62 24.30 12.47
CA VAL A 665 22.96 25.68 12.16
C VAL A 665 23.90 26.25 13.21
N LEU A 666 25.06 26.74 12.77
CA LEU A 666 26.14 27.33 13.60
C LEU A 666 26.16 28.83 13.38
N ALA A 667 25.91 29.61 14.44
CA ALA A 667 26.03 31.06 14.41
C ALA A 667 27.45 31.46 14.83
N VAL A 668 28.14 32.21 13.99
CA VAL A 668 29.56 32.60 14.19
C VAL A 668 29.77 34.07 13.91
N THR A 669 30.44 34.74 14.81
CA THR A 669 30.81 36.18 14.69
C THR A 669 32.33 36.31 14.70
N PRO A 670 32.97 36.60 13.55
CA PRO A 670 34.39 36.86 13.49
C PRO A 670 34.77 38.04 14.41
N GLN A 671 35.94 37.96 15.04
CA GLN A 671 36.38 38.92 16.02
C GLN A 671 37.86 39.32 15.77
N SER A 672 38.20 40.58 16.03
CA SER A 672 39.59 40.97 16.13
C SER A 672 40.21 40.35 17.39
N PRO A 673 41.52 40.05 17.35
CA PRO A 673 42.27 39.56 18.51
C PRO A 673 42.13 40.43 19.74
#